data_bd0305376e0f8eff6c417a2269e3d8a4
#
_entry.id   bd0305376e0f8eff6c417a2269e3d8a4
#
_cell.length_a   1.000
_cell.length_b   1.000
_cell.length_c   1.000
_cell.angle_alpha   90.00
_cell.angle_beta   90.00
_cell.angle_gamma   90.00
#
_symmetry.space_group_name_H-M   'P 1'
#
loop_
_entity.id
_entity.type
_entity.pdbx_description
1 polymer ?
#
loop_
_entity_poly.entity_id
_entity_poly.type
_entity_poly.pdbx_seq_one_letter_code
_entity_poly.pdbx_strand_id
1 'polypeptide(L)'
;MNQIKKAAVLGAGVMGAQIAAHLANAGIRSYLLDIVPKDVDDAERKRGLTINDRQVRNRYATAGLKRALELKPAPLFTPEKASYITVGNFDDDLSRISDADWIIEVIVESLAPKRDLMKRVDALRKPGTIVSSNTSGIPISQISEGLSDDFRKHFLGTHFFNPPRYLYLLELIPTAETSPDVISFMRAFVEEALGKGTVFCKDTPNFIGNRIGVAAMMYVIHKMVEKDYTIEEVDTITGPASGRPKSATFRTGDIVGLDTLIHVADNLYEAAPDDEMRDYFRVPEFMMEMQKKNWLGEKTRSGFYKRVKNEKGETEILTLDYRAMEHRQRRKAAFPSIDMGKNIDDVAERVKNLAYARDRAGEFFWDTTAAVLIYSANRIPEIAEDVMSIDNAMKWGFGWELGPFETWDAIGLEKSVDKMKSEGRQIPQKLLEMIASGAKSFYKEENGTHLFYDFKTRSYKEVPVPKKLVNLKTEVKKGKVIKANAGASLIDLGDSVVCVEFHSKMNAIGEDILQVVDFGLKKLETDYDALVIANQGRLFSAGANLMLILMLAQEGDFDELNRAVRTFQAIDMRIKYAPKPVVAAPFNMTLGGGCEMTLHAPRVRASAETYIGLVEVGVGVIPAGGGTKEMLIRSLSRAPKVPDIDLMPYVREVLETIGTAKVATSADEAKKFGYLRASDDVSMNEKFLIYDAKATALAMVQEGYRPTEKQKIIALGQPVLSALTLGLYLWKEGKQITDYEFHIGKKLAYVLTGGDFTSQQEVDEEYILDLEREAFLSLCGERKTQERIQYMLKNNKALRN
;
A
#
# COMPACT_ATOMS: atom_id res chain seq x y z
N MET A 1 27.50 4.17 -11.67
CA MET A 1 27.34 3.02 -10.74
C MET A 1 26.59 1.92 -11.43
N ASN A 2 26.93 0.65 -11.13
CA ASN A 2 26.22 -0.52 -11.68
C ASN A 2 24.94 -0.78 -10.88
N GLN A 3 24.02 -1.56 -11.46
CA GLN A 3 22.77 -1.97 -10.83
C GLN A 3 23.02 -2.76 -9.53
N ILE A 4 22.27 -2.51 -8.44
CA ILE A 4 22.28 -3.36 -7.23
C ILE A 4 21.56 -4.67 -7.54
N LYS A 5 22.30 -5.77 -7.50
CA LYS A 5 21.78 -7.14 -7.74
C LYS A 5 21.84 -8.01 -6.48
N LYS A 6 22.73 -7.67 -5.56
CA LYS A 6 22.95 -8.39 -4.31
C LYS A 6 23.14 -7.42 -3.15
N ALA A 7 22.49 -7.68 -2.04
CA ALA A 7 22.60 -6.91 -0.82
C ALA A 7 23.04 -7.77 0.37
N ALA A 8 23.49 -7.12 1.44
CA ALA A 8 23.69 -7.74 2.75
C ALA A 8 22.95 -6.91 3.79
N VAL A 9 22.09 -7.54 4.57
CA VAL A 9 21.35 -6.96 5.69
C VAL A 9 21.98 -7.47 6.98
N LEU A 10 22.56 -6.57 7.76
CA LEU A 10 23.29 -6.87 8.98
C LEU A 10 22.42 -6.57 10.20
N GLY A 11 21.86 -7.61 10.80
CA GLY A 11 20.84 -7.60 11.83
C GLY A 11 19.53 -8.22 11.34
N ALA A 12 19.07 -9.30 11.97
CA ALA A 12 17.85 -10.02 11.62
C ALA A 12 16.69 -9.76 12.61
N GLY A 13 16.69 -8.58 13.21
CA GLY A 13 15.57 -8.07 14.00
C GLY A 13 14.31 -7.84 13.17
N VAL A 14 13.31 -7.17 13.76
CA VAL A 14 12.02 -6.89 13.08
C VAL A 14 12.24 -6.12 11.78
N MET A 15 13.06 -5.07 11.78
CA MET A 15 13.30 -4.26 10.59
C MET A 15 14.18 -4.99 9.57
N GLY A 16 15.31 -5.58 10.00
CA GLY A 16 16.25 -6.21 9.07
C GLY A 16 15.63 -7.37 8.30
N ALA A 17 14.85 -8.24 8.96
CA ALA A 17 14.15 -9.33 8.27
C ALA A 17 13.10 -8.81 7.27
N GLN A 18 12.39 -7.73 7.57
CA GLN A 18 11.42 -7.13 6.66
C GLN A 18 12.07 -6.34 5.51
N ILE A 19 13.23 -5.69 5.75
CA ILE A 19 14.01 -5.05 4.68
C ILE A 19 14.53 -6.13 3.71
N ALA A 20 15.08 -7.25 4.22
CA ALA A 20 15.48 -8.38 3.38
C ALA A 20 14.31 -8.95 2.57
N ALA A 21 13.11 -9.05 3.17
CA ALA A 21 11.89 -9.45 2.48
C ALA A 21 11.49 -8.45 1.37
N HIS A 22 11.60 -7.15 1.62
CA HIS A 22 11.30 -6.13 0.61
C HIS A 22 12.31 -6.13 -0.56
N LEU A 23 13.59 -6.36 -0.28
CA LEU A 23 14.61 -6.58 -1.31
C LEU A 23 14.30 -7.83 -2.15
N ALA A 24 13.87 -8.93 -1.51
CA ALA A 24 13.45 -10.15 -2.20
C ALA A 24 12.22 -9.91 -3.10
N ASN A 25 11.27 -9.09 -2.67
CA ASN A 25 10.13 -8.66 -3.49
C ASN A 25 10.59 -7.93 -4.77
N ALA A 26 11.61 -7.09 -4.65
CA ALA A 26 12.24 -6.39 -5.77
C ALA A 26 13.18 -7.28 -6.63
N GLY A 27 13.26 -8.58 -6.34
CA GLY A 27 14.11 -9.53 -7.07
C GLY A 27 15.60 -9.47 -6.69
N ILE A 28 15.95 -8.81 -5.58
CA ILE A 28 17.33 -8.64 -5.13
C ILE A 28 17.67 -9.77 -4.15
N ARG A 29 18.73 -10.51 -4.44
CA ARG A 29 19.25 -11.52 -3.52
C ARG A 29 19.94 -10.85 -2.34
N SER A 30 19.78 -11.40 -1.13
CA SER A 30 20.40 -10.83 0.06
C SER A 30 20.94 -11.88 1.02
N TYR A 31 22.02 -11.49 1.72
CA TYR A 31 22.45 -12.14 2.95
C TYR A 31 21.75 -11.48 4.13
N LEU A 32 21.12 -12.26 5.00
CA LEU A 32 20.56 -11.82 6.27
C LEU A 32 21.42 -12.37 7.40
N LEU A 33 22.29 -11.54 7.98
CA LEU A 33 23.27 -11.94 8.96
C LEU A 33 22.95 -11.36 10.34
N ASP A 34 23.23 -12.14 11.40
CA ASP A 34 23.09 -11.69 12.80
C ASP A 34 24.22 -12.23 13.65
N ILE A 35 24.26 -11.86 14.93
CA ILE A 35 25.22 -12.39 15.89
C ILE A 35 25.02 -13.89 16.12
N VAL A 36 26.10 -14.58 16.50
CA VAL A 36 26.02 -15.95 17.02
C VAL A 36 25.42 -15.91 18.44
N PRO A 37 24.46 -16.78 18.77
CA PRO A 37 23.95 -16.92 20.15
C PRO A 37 25.07 -17.28 21.12
N LYS A 38 24.96 -16.76 22.35
CA LYS A 38 25.96 -17.08 23.41
C LYS A 38 25.82 -18.54 23.89
N ASP A 39 24.59 -19.04 23.95
CA ASP A 39 24.24 -20.33 24.55
C ASP A 39 23.27 -21.12 23.67
N VAL A 40 23.28 -22.45 23.85
CA VAL A 40 22.30 -23.38 23.27
C VAL A 40 21.00 -23.29 24.08
N ASP A 41 19.85 -23.17 23.44
CA ASP A 41 18.55 -23.15 24.13
C ASP A 41 18.07 -24.59 24.51
N ASP A 42 16.98 -24.65 25.31
CA ASP A 42 16.47 -25.94 25.80
C ASP A 42 15.93 -26.87 24.70
N ALA A 43 15.38 -26.32 23.64
CA ALA A 43 14.88 -27.11 22.49
C ALA A 43 16.04 -27.68 21.68
N GLU A 44 17.10 -26.93 21.51
CA GLU A 44 18.32 -27.33 20.83
C GLU A 44 19.07 -28.40 21.66
N ARG A 45 19.19 -28.23 23.00
CA ARG A 45 19.76 -29.22 23.90
C ARG A 45 19.03 -30.56 23.83
N LYS A 46 17.69 -30.56 23.84
CA LYS A 46 16.86 -31.76 23.69
C LYS A 46 17.10 -32.51 22.35
N ARG A 47 17.53 -31.79 21.32
CA ARG A 47 17.88 -32.31 20.01
C ARG A 47 19.35 -32.72 19.88
N GLY A 48 20.14 -32.59 20.96
CA GLY A 48 21.57 -32.94 20.99
C GLY A 48 22.47 -31.94 20.23
N LEU A 49 21.98 -30.72 19.97
CA LEU A 49 22.76 -29.71 19.27
C LEU A 49 23.72 -28.98 20.21
N THR A 50 24.82 -28.51 19.64
CA THR A 50 25.89 -27.77 20.34
C THR A 50 26.04 -26.37 19.76
N ILE A 51 26.80 -25.51 20.43
CA ILE A 51 27.09 -24.13 19.96
C ILE A 51 27.87 -24.11 18.63
N ASN A 52 28.49 -25.20 18.23
CA ASN A 52 29.24 -25.33 16.97
C ASN A 52 28.34 -25.72 15.80
N ASP A 53 27.13 -26.17 16.06
CA ASP A 53 26.18 -26.53 15.00
C ASP A 53 25.70 -25.27 14.26
N ARG A 54 25.79 -25.30 12.92
CA ARG A 54 25.41 -24.16 12.07
C ARG A 54 23.97 -23.73 12.33
N GLN A 55 23.09 -24.66 12.66
CA GLN A 55 21.69 -24.36 12.98
C GLN A 55 21.56 -23.50 14.25
N VAL A 56 22.37 -23.76 15.28
CA VAL A 56 22.44 -22.97 16.51
C VAL A 56 23.07 -21.61 16.21
N ARG A 57 24.21 -21.59 15.50
CA ARG A 57 24.94 -20.37 15.16
C ARG A 57 24.11 -19.37 14.35
N ASN A 58 23.22 -19.87 13.47
CA ASN A 58 22.34 -19.05 12.63
C ASN A 58 20.93 -18.84 13.22
N ARG A 59 20.69 -19.23 14.48
CA ARG A 59 19.37 -19.20 15.12
C ARG A 59 18.66 -17.85 15.00
N TYR A 60 19.34 -16.74 15.27
CA TYR A 60 18.74 -15.41 15.24
C TYR A 60 18.33 -15.00 13.83
N ALA A 61 19.18 -15.20 12.83
CA ALA A 61 18.85 -14.90 11.43
C ALA A 61 17.71 -15.80 10.91
N THR A 62 17.73 -17.08 11.24
CA THR A 62 16.67 -18.05 10.89
C THR A 62 15.35 -17.70 11.55
N ALA A 63 15.36 -17.35 12.83
CA ALA A 63 14.15 -16.92 13.58
C ALA A 63 13.59 -15.60 13.03
N GLY A 64 14.46 -14.65 12.63
CA GLY A 64 14.06 -13.41 11.98
C GLY A 64 13.31 -13.65 10.68
N LEU A 65 13.87 -14.46 9.79
CA LEU A 65 13.22 -14.82 8.52
C LEU A 65 11.90 -15.59 8.74
N LYS A 66 11.89 -16.57 9.65
CA LYS A 66 10.66 -17.30 9.99
C LYS A 66 9.57 -16.37 10.49
N ARG A 67 9.89 -15.45 11.39
CA ARG A 67 8.96 -14.45 11.90
C ARG A 67 8.40 -13.56 10.77
N ALA A 68 9.25 -13.12 9.82
CA ALA A 68 8.80 -12.36 8.66
C ALA A 68 7.80 -13.14 7.80
N LEU A 69 7.94 -14.46 7.66
CA LEU A 69 6.99 -15.31 6.94
C LEU A 69 5.63 -15.45 7.64
N GLU A 70 5.59 -15.30 8.97
CA GLU A 70 4.38 -15.45 9.79
C GLU A 70 3.65 -14.14 10.05
N LEU A 71 4.29 -12.98 9.77
CA LEU A 71 3.69 -11.66 10.00
C LEU A 71 2.45 -11.41 9.15
N LYS A 72 1.50 -10.68 9.74
CA LYS A 72 0.32 -10.13 9.05
C LYS A 72 0.22 -8.63 9.36
N PRO A 73 0.18 -7.78 8.32
CA PRO A 73 0.24 -8.11 6.88
C PRO A 73 1.61 -8.69 6.46
N ALA A 74 1.61 -9.51 5.40
CA ALA A 74 2.78 -10.26 4.94
C ALA A 74 3.87 -9.34 4.36
N PRO A 75 5.14 -9.40 4.84
CA PRO A 75 6.24 -8.63 4.25
C PRO A 75 6.66 -9.09 2.85
N LEU A 76 6.52 -10.39 2.55
CA LEU A 76 6.82 -10.97 1.24
C LEU A 76 5.58 -10.95 0.34
N PHE A 77 5.78 -10.75 -0.96
CA PHE A 77 4.70 -10.86 -1.97
C PHE A 77 4.17 -12.29 -2.07
N THR A 78 5.07 -13.25 -2.02
CA THR A 78 4.74 -14.68 -1.90
C THR A 78 5.78 -15.37 -0.99
N PRO A 79 5.44 -16.50 -0.32
CA PRO A 79 6.39 -17.21 0.53
C PRO A 79 7.65 -17.67 -0.21
N GLU A 80 7.54 -17.99 -1.49
CA GLU A 80 8.64 -18.48 -2.33
C GLU A 80 9.75 -17.44 -2.51
N LYS A 81 9.45 -16.14 -2.36
CA LYS A 81 10.45 -15.06 -2.38
C LYS A 81 11.49 -15.20 -1.25
N ALA A 82 11.20 -15.94 -0.18
CA ALA A 82 12.19 -16.23 0.87
C ALA A 82 13.44 -16.95 0.33
N SER A 83 13.36 -17.63 -0.82
CA SER A 83 14.51 -18.24 -1.49
C SER A 83 15.58 -17.23 -1.98
N TYR A 84 15.24 -15.94 -2.05
CA TYR A 84 16.17 -14.85 -2.35
C TYR A 84 17.02 -14.45 -1.14
N ILE A 85 16.68 -14.93 0.08
CA ILE A 85 17.32 -14.57 1.34
C ILE A 85 18.15 -15.71 1.86
N THR A 86 19.46 -15.49 2.01
CA THR A 86 20.39 -16.48 2.59
C THR A 86 20.72 -16.05 4.02
N VAL A 87 20.34 -16.86 5.00
CA VAL A 87 20.63 -16.60 6.42
C VAL A 87 22.05 -17.04 6.79
N GLY A 88 22.67 -16.29 7.72
CA GLY A 88 24.01 -16.57 8.23
C GLY A 88 24.31 -15.79 9.51
N ASN A 89 25.59 -15.75 9.90
CA ASN A 89 26.04 -15.04 11.09
C ASN A 89 27.31 -14.23 10.86
N PHE A 90 27.62 -13.30 11.78
CA PHE A 90 28.75 -12.38 11.64
C PHE A 90 30.12 -13.04 11.81
N ASP A 91 30.19 -14.22 12.44
CA ASP A 91 31.48 -14.86 12.66
C ASP A 91 31.89 -15.74 11.48
N ASP A 92 30.93 -16.50 10.92
CA ASP A 92 31.20 -17.48 9.85
C ASP A 92 30.98 -16.88 8.45
N ASP A 93 30.05 -15.95 8.28
CA ASP A 93 29.52 -15.53 6.97
C ASP A 93 29.76 -14.06 6.63
N LEU A 94 30.33 -13.23 7.53
CA LEU A 94 30.50 -11.79 7.27
C LEU A 94 31.39 -11.52 6.05
N SER A 95 32.37 -12.35 5.77
CA SER A 95 33.24 -12.23 4.59
C SER A 95 32.48 -12.24 3.24
N ARG A 96 31.26 -12.78 3.22
CA ARG A 96 30.40 -12.80 2.02
C ARG A 96 29.94 -11.40 1.56
N ILE A 97 30.03 -10.37 2.44
CA ILE A 97 29.68 -9.00 2.05
C ILE A 97 30.60 -8.45 0.94
N SER A 98 31.75 -9.09 0.70
CA SER A 98 32.68 -8.71 -0.36
C SER A 98 32.09 -8.83 -1.78
N ASP A 99 31.01 -9.59 -1.96
CA ASP A 99 30.29 -9.71 -3.23
C ASP A 99 28.97 -8.93 -3.27
N ALA A 100 28.62 -8.20 -2.18
CA ALA A 100 27.42 -7.36 -2.14
C ALA A 100 27.66 -6.01 -2.83
N ASP A 101 26.60 -5.48 -3.45
CA ASP A 101 26.57 -4.15 -4.05
C ASP A 101 26.08 -3.08 -3.06
N TRP A 102 25.25 -3.51 -2.08
CA TRP A 102 24.71 -2.66 -1.02
C TRP A 102 24.69 -3.41 0.31
N ILE A 103 25.23 -2.81 1.36
CA ILE A 103 25.28 -3.33 2.72
C ILE A 103 24.42 -2.42 3.61
N ILE A 104 23.44 -3.00 4.32
CA ILE A 104 22.48 -2.27 5.16
C ILE A 104 22.65 -2.72 6.61
N GLU A 105 23.06 -1.83 7.47
CA GLU A 105 23.15 -2.07 8.91
C GLU A 105 21.80 -1.84 9.59
N VAL A 106 21.35 -2.83 10.36
CA VAL A 106 20.06 -2.85 11.07
C VAL A 106 20.19 -3.51 12.45
N ILE A 107 21.33 -3.33 13.13
CA ILE A 107 21.56 -3.87 14.48
C ILE A 107 20.96 -2.97 15.57
N VAL A 108 21.19 -3.30 16.84
CA VAL A 108 20.70 -2.53 17.99
C VAL A 108 21.07 -1.05 17.92
N GLU A 109 20.17 -0.18 18.42
CA GLU A 109 20.30 1.27 18.37
C GLU A 109 21.30 1.77 19.44
N SER A 110 22.58 1.50 19.19
CA SER A 110 23.71 1.90 20.04
C SER A 110 24.95 2.17 19.21
N LEU A 111 25.61 3.32 19.45
CA LEU A 111 26.72 3.81 18.63
C LEU A 111 27.93 2.87 18.64
N ALA A 112 28.33 2.36 19.82
CA ALA A 112 29.54 1.55 19.96
C ALA A 112 29.45 0.22 19.16
N PRO A 113 28.41 -0.61 19.29
CA PRO A 113 28.25 -1.79 18.43
C PRO A 113 28.19 -1.49 16.94
N LYS A 114 27.55 -0.35 16.54
CA LYS A 114 27.49 0.05 15.12
C LYS A 114 28.87 0.38 14.59
N ARG A 115 29.66 1.16 15.31
CA ARG A 115 31.07 1.48 14.94
C ARG A 115 31.94 0.24 14.81
N ASP A 116 31.83 -0.70 15.75
CA ASP A 116 32.63 -1.94 15.71
C ASP A 116 32.26 -2.81 14.51
N LEU A 117 30.97 -2.92 14.18
CA LEU A 117 30.54 -3.63 12.99
C LEU A 117 31.01 -2.91 11.71
N MET A 118 30.90 -1.59 11.65
CA MET A 118 31.33 -0.83 10.46
C MET A 118 32.84 -0.91 10.20
N LYS A 119 33.68 -0.99 11.22
CA LYS A 119 35.14 -1.27 11.06
C LYS A 119 35.36 -2.62 10.38
N ARG A 120 34.62 -3.66 10.78
CA ARG A 120 34.70 -4.98 10.15
C ARG A 120 34.17 -4.95 8.69
N VAL A 121 33.10 -4.20 8.44
CA VAL A 121 32.53 -4.01 7.09
C VAL A 121 33.53 -3.29 6.19
N ASP A 122 34.16 -2.21 6.64
CA ASP A 122 35.14 -1.45 5.86
C ASP A 122 36.32 -2.32 5.44
N ALA A 123 36.79 -3.20 6.33
CA ALA A 123 37.90 -4.12 6.05
C ALA A 123 37.55 -5.24 5.05
N LEU A 124 36.28 -5.62 4.93
CA LEU A 124 35.85 -6.81 4.14
C LEU A 124 35.12 -6.46 2.85
N ARG A 125 34.47 -5.30 2.75
CA ARG A 125 33.73 -4.89 1.56
C ARG A 125 34.69 -4.62 0.37
N LYS A 126 34.19 -4.74 -0.84
CA LYS A 126 34.95 -4.25 -2.01
C LYS A 126 34.89 -2.72 -2.07
N PRO A 127 35.94 -2.04 -2.58
CA PRO A 127 35.90 -0.61 -2.81
C PRO A 127 34.70 -0.20 -3.68
N GLY A 128 34.08 0.93 -3.34
CA GLY A 128 32.91 1.44 -4.06
C GLY A 128 31.58 0.77 -3.71
N THR A 129 31.55 -0.23 -2.81
CA THR A 129 30.29 -0.79 -2.28
C THR A 129 29.56 0.26 -1.45
N ILE A 130 28.28 0.46 -1.74
CA ILE A 130 27.43 1.34 -0.94
C ILE A 130 27.14 0.69 0.41
N VAL A 131 27.28 1.46 1.48
CA VAL A 131 26.94 1.03 2.85
C VAL A 131 25.94 2.02 3.42
N SER A 132 24.95 1.52 4.14
CA SER A 132 23.99 2.39 4.82
C SER A 132 23.62 1.88 6.21
N SER A 133 23.17 2.78 7.08
CA SER A 133 22.57 2.43 8.36
C SER A 133 21.08 2.75 8.34
N ASN A 134 20.27 1.86 8.91
CA ASN A 134 18.83 2.07 9.15
C ASN A 134 18.57 2.61 10.56
N THR A 135 19.53 3.26 11.19
CA THR A 135 19.34 3.92 12.49
C THR A 135 18.17 4.89 12.43
N SER A 136 17.43 5.02 13.54
CA SER A 136 16.29 5.94 13.63
C SER A 136 16.64 7.29 14.26
N GLY A 137 17.81 7.40 14.93
CA GLY A 137 18.11 8.60 15.71
C GLY A 137 19.61 8.91 15.91
N ILE A 138 20.50 7.96 15.66
CA ILE A 138 21.95 8.18 15.79
C ILE A 138 22.45 8.94 14.55
N PRO A 139 23.17 10.06 14.71
CA PRO A 139 23.75 10.78 13.58
C PRO A 139 24.67 9.87 12.73
N ILE A 140 24.43 9.89 11.42
CA ILE A 140 25.11 9.01 10.46
C ILE A 140 26.62 9.26 10.42
N SER A 141 27.02 10.53 10.50
CA SER A 141 28.45 10.93 10.56
C SER A 141 29.18 10.30 11.73
N GLN A 142 28.53 10.17 12.89
CA GLN A 142 29.13 9.53 14.08
C GLN A 142 29.41 8.04 13.87
N ILE A 143 28.59 7.35 13.07
CA ILE A 143 28.78 5.91 12.80
C ILE A 143 29.99 5.69 11.92
N SER A 144 30.28 6.60 10.97
CA SER A 144 31.38 6.47 9.98
C SER A 144 32.67 7.10 10.44
N GLU A 145 32.72 7.70 11.62
CA GLU A 145 33.91 8.38 12.13
C GLU A 145 35.11 7.43 12.22
N GLY A 146 36.28 7.86 11.66
CA GLY A 146 37.51 7.10 11.68
C GLY A 146 37.61 5.94 10.69
N LEU A 147 36.61 5.75 9.80
CA LEU A 147 36.66 4.77 8.72
C LEU A 147 37.38 5.33 7.48
N SER A 148 37.64 4.47 6.46
CA SER A 148 38.37 4.87 5.25
C SER A 148 37.61 5.94 4.44
N ASP A 149 38.38 6.76 3.67
CA ASP A 149 37.79 7.80 2.81
C ASP A 149 36.84 7.22 1.77
N ASP A 150 37.16 6.03 1.23
CA ASP A 150 36.26 5.33 0.30
C ASP A 150 34.97 4.91 0.97
N PHE A 151 35.01 4.42 2.23
CA PHE A 151 33.82 4.10 3.00
C PHE A 151 32.94 5.33 3.18
N ARG A 152 33.48 6.44 3.70
CA ARG A 152 32.72 7.66 3.99
C ARG A 152 32.06 8.26 2.74
N LYS A 153 32.73 8.18 1.56
CA LYS A 153 32.15 8.61 0.28
C LYS A 153 30.97 7.74 -0.18
N HIS A 154 30.91 6.47 0.26
CA HIS A 154 29.87 5.52 -0.12
C HIS A 154 28.91 5.20 1.04
N PHE A 155 28.90 5.99 2.10
CA PHE A 155 28.09 5.78 3.29
C PHE A 155 27.00 6.85 3.44
N LEU A 156 25.77 6.42 3.81
CA LEU A 156 24.62 7.28 4.09
C LEU A 156 23.62 6.57 5.02
N GLY A 157 22.68 7.31 5.58
CA GLY A 157 21.49 6.73 6.22
C GLY A 157 20.44 6.34 5.18
N THR A 158 19.80 5.20 5.38
CA THR A 158 18.59 4.76 4.64
C THR A 158 17.55 4.29 5.64
N HIS A 159 16.73 5.22 6.13
CA HIS A 159 15.78 4.95 7.18
C HIS A 159 14.44 4.50 6.60
N PHE A 160 14.16 3.19 6.71
CA PHE A 160 12.89 2.57 6.37
C PHE A 160 11.90 2.69 7.52
N PHE A 161 10.63 2.87 7.17
CA PHE A 161 9.54 2.86 8.15
C PHE A 161 8.87 1.48 8.22
N ASN A 162 8.39 1.09 9.39
CA ASN A 162 7.75 -0.20 9.66
C ASN A 162 6.24 -0.17 9.36
N PRO A 163 5.70 -1.05 8.51
CA PRO A 163 6.37 -2.12 7.76
C PRO A 163 7.01 -1.63 6.42
N PRO A 164 8.26 -2.02 6.09
CA PRO A 164 8.96 -1.56 4.89
C PRO A 164 8.21 -1.80 3.56
N ARG A 165 7.46 -2.88 3.42
CA ARG A 165 6.63 -3.14 2.24
C ARG A 165 5.56 -2.08 2.02
N TYR A 166 4.85 -1.69 3.07
CA TYR A 166 3.61 -0.91 2.99
C TYR A 166 3.81 0.60 3.13
N LEU A 167 4.78 1.04 3.95
CA LEU A 167 5.06 2.46 4.10
C LEU A 167 5.92 2.96 2.94
N TYR A 168 5.43 4.01 2.29
CA TYR A 168 6.04 4.55 1.07
C TYR A 168 7.33 5.32 1.34
N LEU A 169 7.47 5.94 2.53
CA LEU A 169 8.62 6.75 2.90
C LEU A 169 9.92 5.94 3.02
N LEU A 170 10.98 6.46 2.44
CA LEU A 170 12.36 6.15 2.76
C LEU A 170 13.15 7.46 2.89
N GLU A 171 13.67 7.71 4.08
CA GLU A 171 14.55 8.85 4.33
C GLU A 171 15.97 8.54 3.88
N LEU A 172 16.55 9.43 3.09
CA LEU A 172 17.97 9.41 2.70
C LEU A 172 18.72 10.48 3.48
N ILE A 173 19.70 10.06 4.27
CA ILE A 173 20.47 10.92 5.16
C ILE A 173 21.95 10.89 4.72
N PRO A 174 22.36 11.72 3.74
CA PRO A 174 23.76 11.85 3.36
C PRO A 174 24.54 12.59 4.46
N THR A 175 25.82 12.22 4.63
CA THR A 175 26.78 13.01 5.40
C THR A 175 27.43 14.08 4.50
N ALA A 176 28.21 14.97 5.09
CA ALA A 176 28.98 15.96 4.32
C ALA A 176 30.00 15.31 3.37
N GLU A 177 30.39 14.06 3.62
CA GLU A 177 31.40 13.32 2.84
C GLU A 177 30.78 12.39 1.80
N THR A 178 29.48 12.11 1.87
CA THR A 178 28.78 11.22 0.92
C THR A 178 28.85 11.78 -0.49
N SER A 179 29.33 10.98 -1.45
CA SER A 179 29.48 11.39 -2.85
C SER A 179 28.10 11.74 -3.48
N PRO A 180 28.01 12.87 -4.23
CA PRO A 180 26.79 13.23 -4.95
C PRO A 180 26.29 12.14 -5.92
N ASP A 181 27.20 11.37 -6.52
CA ASP A 181 26.86 10.26 -7.41
C ASP A 181 26.18 9.12 -6.66
N VAL A 182 26.61 8.82 -5.43
CA VAL A 182 25.97 7.83 -4.53
C VAL A 182 24.57 8.29 -4.17
N ILE A 183 24.42 9.56 -3.80
CA ILE A 183 23.11 10.15 -3.43
C ILE A 183 22.13 10.04 -4.61
N SER A 184 22.55 10.47 -5.79
CA SER A 184 21.73 10.45 -7.01
C SER A 184 21.36 9.03 -7.42
N PHE A 185 22.31 8.10 -7.36
CA PHE A 185 22.09 6.70 -7.68
C PHE A 185 21.11 6.04 -6.69
N MET A 186 21.33 6.24 -5.38
CA MET A 186 20.46 5.65 -4.34
C MET A 186 19.04 6.17 -4.43
N ARG A 187 18.86 7.48 -4.69
CA ARG A 187 17.54 8.05 -4.94
C ARG A 187 16.83 7.32 -6.09
N ALA A 188 17.47 7.29 -7.26
CA ALA A 188 16.87 6.64 -8.44
C ALA A 188 16.57 5.16 -8.19
N PHE A 189 17.50 4.41 -7.59
CA PHE A 189 17.34 3.00 -7.27
C PHE A 189 16.19 2.76 -6.30
N VAL A 190 16.10 3.53 -5.23
CA VAL A 190 15.05 3.41 -4.21
C VAL A 190 13.68 3.74 -4.79
N GLU A 191 13.57 4.81 -5.59
CA GLU A 191 12.32 5.20 -6.22
C GLU A 191 11.85 4.20 -7.29
N GLU A 192 12.76 3.70 -8.13
CA GLU A 192 12.40 2.85 -9.26
C GLU A 192 12.35 1.36 -8.91
N ALA A 193 13.38 0.84 -8.21
CA ALA A 193 13.48 -0.60 -7.94
C ALA A 193 12.80 -1.04 -6.65
N LEU A 194 12.76 -0.18 -5.62
CA LEU A 194 12.11 -0.50 -4.35
C LEU A 194 10.70 0.10 -4.23
N GLY A 195 10.30 0.96 -5.16
CA GLY A 195 8.96 1.54 -5.16
C GLY A 195 8.70 2.49 -3.99
N LYS A 196 9.74 3.19 -3.49
CA LYS A 196 9.63 4.11 -2.36
C LYS A 196 9.59 5.57 -2.81
N GLY A 197 9.04 6.42 -1.95
CA GLY A 197 9.21 7.86 -2.04
C GLY A 197 10.39 8.30 -1.18
N THR A 198 11.31 9.06 -1.76
CA THR A 198 12.50 9.55 -1.04
C THR A 198 12.35 10.97 -0.56
N VAL A 199 12.80 11.24 0.67
CA VAL A 199 13.04 12.59 1.18
C VAL A 199 14.49 12.69 1.64
N PHE A 200 15.11 13.87 1.42
CA PHE A 200 16.44 14.13 1.93
C PHE A 200 16.36 14.76 3.31
N CYS A 201 17.00 14.11 4.28
CA CYS A 201 17.10 14.58 5.64
C CYS A 201 18.51 15.10 5.94
N LYS A 202 18.61 16.08 6.81
CA LYS A 202 19.87 16.44 7.44
C LYS A 202 20.27 15.34 8.44
N ASP A 203 21.57 15.22 8.68
CA ASP A 203 22.13 14.29 9.66
C ASP A 203 21.94 14.85 11.10
N THR A 204 20.70 14.84 11.57
CA THR A 204 20.25 15.36 12.86
C THR A 204 19.46 14.30 13.63
N PRO A 205 19.34 14.41 14.95
CA PRO A 205 18.60 13.41 15.75
C PRO A 205 17.17 13.19 15.24
N ASN A 206 16.82 11.91 15.00
CA ASN A 206 15.48 11.46 14.55
C ASN A 206 15.01 12.02 13.20
N PHE A 207 15.90 12.59 12.40
CA PHE A 207 15.69 13.03 11.02
C PHE A 207 14.44 13.92 10.83
N ILE A 208 13.54 13.59 9.88
CA ILE A 208 12.29 14.34 9.65
C ILE A 208 11.09 13.64 10.27
N GLY A 209 10.81 12.40 9.84
CA GLY A 209 9.56 11.72 10.17
C GLY A 209 9.39 11.50 11.66
N ASN A 210 10.39 10.93 12.32
CA ASN A 210 10.35 10.72 13.76
C ASN A 210 10.38 12.03 14.54
N ARG A 211 11.18 13.03 14.10
CA ARG A 211 11.26 14.34 14.77
C ARG A 211 9.87 15.01 14.84
N ILE A 212 9.21 15.18 13.70
CA ILE A 212 7.89 15.82 13.63
C ILE A 212 6.79 14.90 14.20
N GLY A 213 6.82 13.60 13.85
CA GLY A 213 5.78 12.64 14.24
C GLY A 213 5.72 12.43 15.74
N VAL A 214 6.87 12.26 16.40
CA VAL A 214 6.92 12.07 17.87
C VAL A 214 6.62 13.38 18.59
N ALA A 215 7.11 14.54 18.11
CA ALA A 215 6.73 15.84 18.66
C ALA A 215 5.20 16.03 18.64
N ALA A 216 4.55 15.73 17.51
CA ALA A 216 3.10 15.80 17.38
C ALA A 216 2.37 14.85 18.34
N MET A 217 2.80 13.58 18.42
CA MET A 217 2.16 12.59 19.30
C MET A 217 2.33 12.95 20.77
N MET A 218 3.55 13.29 21.20
CA MET A 218 3.82 13.61 22.60
C MET A 218 3.10 14.89 23.03
N TYR A 219 3.03 15.93 22.18
CA TYR A 219 2.25 17.13 22.44
C TYR A 219 0.76 16.81 22.65
N VAL A 220 0.18 15.98 21.76
CA VAL A 220 -1.21 15.51 21.89
C VAL A 220 -1.45 14.77 23.21
N ILE A 221 -0.52 13.87 23.61
CA ILE A 221 -0.62 13.10 24.86
C ILE A 221 -0.59 14.02 26.09
N HIS A 222 0.34 14.97 26.12
CA HIS A 222 0.40 15.95 27.22
C HIS A 222 -0.86 16.81 27.28
N LYS A 223 -1.36 17.28 26.13
CA LYS A 223 -2.60 18.09 26.09
C LYS A 223 -3.85 17.28 26.43
N MET A 224 -3.87 15.99 26.16
CA MET A 224 -4.92 15.07 26.66
C MET A 224 -4.99 15.10 28.18
N VAL A 225 -3.84 14.93 28.85
CA VAL A 225 -3.76 14.92 30.31
C VAL A 225 -4.10 16.30 30.88
N GLU A 226 -3.51 17.36 30.33
CA GLU A 226 -3.71 18.74 30.79
C GLU A 226 -5.17 19.20 30.70
N LYS A 227 -5.86 18.86 29.59
CA LYS A 227 -7.23 19.30 29.31
C LYS A 227 -8.31 18.27 29.63
N ASP A 228 -7.94 17.21 30.29
CA ASP A 228 -8.85 16.16 30.78
C ASP A 228 -9.69 15.47 29.70
N TYR A 229 -9.05 15.10 28.55
CA TYR A 229 -9.69 14.28 27.53
C TYR A 229 -9.46 12.78 27.78
N THR A 230 -10.38 11.97 27.26
CA THR A 230 -10.20 10.51 27.21
C THR A 230 -9.47 10.08 25.94
N ILE A 231 -8.89 8.87 25.93
CA ILE A 231 -8.20 8.28 24.77
C ILE A 231 -9.15 8.24 23.55
N GLU A 232 -10.41 7.85 23.75
CA GLU A 232 -11.39 7.77 22.66
C GLU A 232 -11.74 9.13 22.08
N GLU A 233 -11.82 10.17 22.90
CA GLU A 233 -12.06 11.54 22.46
C GLU A 233 -10.90 12.01 21.58
N VAL A 234 -9.66 11.83 22.04
CA VAL A 234 -8.46 12.21 21.28
C VAL A 234 -8.36 11.46 19.96
N ASP A 235 -8.54 10.13 19.96
CA ASP A 235 -8.48 9.34 18.71
C ASP A 235 -9.61 9.69 17.74
N THR A 236 -10.77 10.12 18.26
CA THR A 236 -11.87 10.64 17.41
C THR A 236 -11.48 11.95 16.72
N ILE A 237 -10.79 12.85 17.42
CA ILE A 237 -10.35 14.15 16.91
C ILE A 237 -9.15 14.00 15.97
N THR A 238 -8.13 13.20 16.37
CA THR A 238 -6.85 13.10 15.67
C THR A 238 -6.82 11.98 14.60
N GLY A 239 -7.98 11.44 14.23
CA GLY A 239 -8.14 10.42 13.20
C GLY A 239 -8.60 10.99 11.85
N PRO A 240 -9.51 10.30 11.13
CA PRO A 240 -9.93 10.70 9.78
C PRO A 240 -10.52 12.11 9.67
N ALA A 241 -11.14 12.61 10.74
CA ALA A 241 -11.68 13.97 10.76
C ALA A 241 -10.61 15.06 10.54
N SER A 242 -9.39 14.78 10.99
CA SER A 242 -8.22 15.67 10.85
C SER A 242 -7.30 15.29 9.67
N GLY A 243 -7.76 14.45 8.72
CA GLY A 243 -6.93 14.00 7.61
C GLY A 243 -5.79 13.06 8.03
N ARG A 244 -5.99 12.28 9.10
CA ARG A 244 -5.01 11.31 9.60
C ARG A 244 -5.59 9.89 9.52
N PRO A 245 -4.74 8.83 9.63
CA PRO A 245 -5.20 7.44 9.56
C PRO A 245 -6.27 7.11 10.62
N LYS A 246 -7.06 6.07 10.36
CA LYS A 246 -8.04 5.54 11.34
C LYS A 246 -7.41 5.09 12.66
N SER A 247 -6.11 4.82 12.68
CA SER A 247 -5.36 4.50 13.89
C SER A 247 -5.17 5.72 14.82
N ALA A 248 -5.34 6.93 14.30
CA ALA A 248 -5.22 8.18 15.05
C ALA A 248 -3.94 8.25 15.90
N THR A 249 -3.97 8.78 17.12
CA THR A 249 -2.78 8.91 17.98
C THR A 249 -2.50 7.63 18.79
N PHE A 250 -3.46 7.19 19.60
CA PHE A 250 -3.20 6.10 20.56
C PHE A 250 -3.19 4.72 19.93
N ARG A 251 -4.06 4.48 18.98
CA ARG A 251 -4.01 3.22 18.24
C ARG A 251 -2.72 3.10 17.40
N THR A 252 -2.17 4.21 16.89
CA THR A 252 -0.86 4.24 16.23
C THR A 252 0.24 3.89 17.25
N GLY A 253 0.19 4.44 18.46
CA GLY A 253 1.10 4.07 19.56
C GLY A 253 1.09 2.58 19.87
N ASP A 254 -0.10 1.94 19.88
CA ASP A 254 -0.23 0.50 20.10
C ASP A 254 0.35 -0.34 18.93
N ILE A 255 0.24 0.14 17.69
CA ILE A 255 0.79 -0.54 16.51
C ILE A 255 2.32 -0.44 16.48
N VAL A 256 2.87 0.74 16.73
CA VAL A 256 4.32 0.99 16.78
C VAL A 256 4.96 0.27 17.98
N GLY A 257 4.26 0.26 19.09
CA GLY A 257 4.69 -0.24 20.38
C GLY A 257 5.13 0.89 21.33
N LEU A 258 4.56 0.86 22.51
CA LEU A 258 4.78 1.90 23.52
C LEU A 258 6.26 2.06 23.90
N ASP A 259 7.00 0.95 24.03
CA ASP A 259 8.44 0.96 24.32
C ASP A 259 9.25 1.66 23.21
N THR A 260 8.86 1.51 21.94
CA THR A 260 9.48 2.21 20.82
C THR A 260 9.19 3.71 20.90
N LEU A 261 7.93 4.09 21.16
CA LEU A 261 7.55 5.49 21.31
C LEU A 261 8.30 6.16 22.49
N ILE A 262 8.37 5.48 23.64
CA ILE A 262 9.12 5.95 24.81
C ILE A 262 10.60 6.12 24.46
N HIS A 263 11.22 5.12 23.84
CA HIS A 263 12.65 5.17 23.47
C HIS A 263 12.97 6.34 22.53
N VAL A 264 12.12 6.60 21.54
CA VAL A 264 12.33 7.72 20.60
C VAL A 264 12.12 9.07 21.31
N ALA A 265 11.13 9.18 22.21
CA ALA A 265 10.89 10.38 23.00
C ALA A 265 12.07 10.68 23.93
N ASP A 266 12.57 9.69 24.66
CA ASP A 266 13.74 9.82 25.55
C ASP A 266 14.99 10.20 24.77
N ASN A 267 15.21 9.59 23.59
CA ASN A 267 16.32 9.94 22.71
C ASN A 267 16.25 11.41 22.27
N LEU A 268 15.05 11.91 21.87
CA LEU A 268 14.85 13.32 21.54
C LEU A 268 15.10 14.24 22.74
N TYR A 269 14.64 13.87 23.91
CA TYR A 269 14.84 14.64 25.12
C TYR A 269 16.32 14.84 25.44
N GLU A 270 17.14 13.80 25.23
CA GLU A 270 18.60 13.83 25.48
C GLU A 270 19.38 14.49 24.33
N ALA A 271 19.07 14.14 23.08
CA ALA A 271 19.85 14.54 21.91
C ALA A 271 19.53 15.96 21.40
N ALA A 272 18.40 16.55 21.81
CA ALA A 272 17.99 17.90 21.40
C ALA A 272 17.75 18.81 22.62
N PRO A 273 18.80 19.21 23.36
CA PRO A 273 18.65 19.97 24.60
C PRO A 273 18.06 21.36 24.42
N ASP A 274 18.27 21.99 23.24
CA ASP A 274 17.80 23.34 22.91
C ASP A 274 16.48 23.35 22.12
N ASP A 275 15.77 22.20 22.01
CA ASP A 275 14.52 22.10 21.32
C ASP A 275 13.40 22.78 22.10
N GLU A 276 12.62 23.66 21.45
CA GLU A 276 11.49 24.36 22.07
C GLU A 276 10.39 23.45 22.59
N MET A 277 10.28 22.24 22.06
CA MET A 277 9.34 21.22 22.53
C MET A 277 9.95 20.19 23.48
N ARG A 278 11.19 20.41 23.94
CA ARG A 278 11.93 19.44 24.77
C ARG A 278 11.11 18.92 25.95
N ASP A 279 10.42 19.80 26.68
CA ASP A 279 9.64 19.39 27.85
C ASP A 279 8.48 18.45 27.51
N TYR A 280 7.94 18.54 26.28
CA TYR A 280 6.92 17.59 25.81
C TYR A 280 7.48 16.21 25.44
N PHE A 281 8.79 16.06 25.26
CA PHE A 281 9.40 14.74 25.04
C PHE A 281 9.52 13.94 26.33
N ARG A 282 9.33 14.55 27.52
CA ARG A 282 9.26 13.80 28.77
C ARG A 282 8.05 12.86 28.78
N VAL A 283 8.33 11.59 29.04
CA VAL A 283 7.28 10.56 29.02
C VAL A 283 6.36 10.72 30.23
N PRO A 284 5.03 10.86 30.06
CA PRO A 284 4.08 10.97 31.16
C PRO A 284 4.11 9.73 32.06
N GLU A 285 3.85 9.91 33.36
CA GLU A 285 3.94 8.86 34.39
C GLU A 285 3.05 7.64 34.06
N PHE A 286 1.81 7.86 33.57
CA PHE A 286 0.91 6.75 33.22
C PHE A 286 1.48 5.84 32.10
N MET A 287 2.26 6.39 31.14
CA MET A 287 2.92 5.60 30.09
C MET A 287 4.08 4.77 30.68
N MET A 288 4.84 5.31 31.62
CA MET A 288 5.87 4.56 32.35
C MET A 288 5.25 3.42 33.17
N GLU A 289 4.08 3.64 33.76
CA GLU A 289 3.33 2.61 34.49
C GLU A 289 2.80 1.52 33.53
N MET A 290 2.32 1.89 32.32
CA MET A 290 1.96 0.94 31.27
C MET A 290 3.16 0.06 30.88
N GLN A 291 4.35 0.65 30.73
CA GLN A 291 5.58 -0.09 30.42
C GLN A 291 5.93 -1.10 31.53
N LYS A 292 5.86 -0.70 32.81
CA LYS A 292 6.07 -1.61 33.95
C LYS A 292 5.07 -2.76 33.95
N LYS A 293 3.81 -2.52 33.58
CA LYS A 293 2.75 -3.55 33.45
C LYS A 293 2.87 -4.39 32.18
N ASN A 294 3.88 -4.17 31.35
CA ASN A 294 4.06 -4.82 30.04
C ASN A 294 2.86 -4.60 29.09
N TRP A 295 2.21 -3.43 29.16
CA TRP A 295 1.14 -3.00 28.24
C TRP A 295 1.74 -2.23 27.06
N LEU A 296 2.39 -2.96 26.16
CA LEU A 296 3.20 -2.38 25.08
C LEU A 296 2.47 -2.28 23.73
N GLY A 297 1.18 -2.51 23.69
CA GLY A 297 0.36 -2.44 22.48
C GLY A 297 0.08 -3.82 21.86
N GLU A 298 -0.01 -3.90 20.53
CA GLU A 298 -0.41 -5.13 19.83
C GLU A 298 0.49 -6.33 20.11
N LYS A 299 1.78 -6.12 20.24
CA LYS A 299 2.77 -7.19 20.51
C LYS A 299 2.55 -7.90 21.84
N THR A 300 1.97 -7.22 22.84
CA THR A 300 1.60 -7.79 24.13
C THR A 300 0.10 -7.98 24.30
N ARG A 301 -0.70 -7.69 23.24
CA ARG A 301 -2.16 -7.72 23.21
C ARG A 301 -2.84 -6.79 24.22
N SER A 302 -2.11 -5.88 24.80
CA SER A 302 -2.57 -4.88 25.75
C SER A 302 -1.73 -3.62 25.62
N GLY A 303 -2.35 -2.48 25.51
CA GLY A 303 -1.76 -1.16 25.38
C GLY A 303 -2.77 -0.10 25.78
N PHE A 304 -2.90 0.99 25.02
CA PHE A 304 -4.01 1.95 25.15
C PHE A 304 -5.36 1.27 24.88
N TYR A 305 -5.35 0.25 24.03
CA TYR A 305 -6.48 -0.62 23.75
C TYR A 305 -6.14 -2.07 24.09
N LYS A 306 -7.17 -2.83 24.54
CA LYS A 306 -7.03 -4.25 24.89
C LYS A 306 -8.16 -5.05 24.22
N ARG A 307 -7.80 -6.12 23.52
CA ARG A 307 -8.77 -7.07 22.94
C ARG A 307 -9.06 -8.18 23.91
N VAL A 308 -10.34 -8.36 24.25
CA VAL A 308 -10.84 -9.45 25.11
C VAL A 308 -11.92 -10.22 24.40
N LYS A 309 -12.21 -11.44 24.83
CA LYS A 309 -13.41 -12.18 24.41
C LYS A 309 -14.51 -11.99 25.45
N ASN A 310 -15.70 -11.57 25.02
CA ASN A 310 -16.85 -11.49 25.90
C ASN A 310 -17.43 -12.89 26.19
N GLU A 311 -18.44 -12.98 27.05
CA GLU A 311 -19.10 -14.23 27.44
C GLU A 311 -19.71 -15.01 26.26
N LYS A 312 -20.00 -14.33 25.14
CA LYS A 312 -20.49 -14.91 23.89
C LYS A 312 -19.37 -15.36 22.95
N GLY A 313 -18.09 -15.21 23.36
CA GLY A 313 -16.93 -15.53 22.53
C GLY A 313 -16.60 -14.49 21.44
N GLU A 314 -17.32 -13.36 21.40
CA GLU A 314 -17.07 -12.26 20.47
C GLU A 314 -15.91 -11.39 20.94
N THR A 315 -15.15 -10.82 20.01
CA THR A 315 -14.04 -9.92 20.34
C THR A 315 -14.55 -8.54 20.71
N GLU A 316 -14.28 -8.12 21.93
CA GLU A 316 -14.53 -6.77 22.45
C GLU A 316 -13.22 -5.99 22.58
N ILE A 317 -13.26 -4.68 22.35
CA ILE A 317 -12.10 -3.77 22.50
C ILE A 317 -12.37 -2.87 23.71
N LEU A 318 -11.56 -3.03 24.73
CA LEU A 318 -11.53 -2.16 25.88
C LEU A 318 -10.55 -1.00 25.66
N THR A 319 -10.79 0.14 26.31
CA THR A 319 -9.92 1.33 26.30
C THR A 319 -9.35 1.57 27.69
N LEU A 320 -8.09 1.98 27.77
CA LEU A 320 -7.44 2.35 29.02
C LEU A 320 -8.06 3.63 29.60
N ASP A 321 -8.48 3.57 30.83
CA ASP A 321 -8.64 4.76 31.65
C ASP A 321 -7.29 5.06 32.31
N TYR A 322 -6.57 6.07 31.79
CA TYR A 322 -5.20 6.36 32.20
C TYR A 322 -5.12 6.94 33.62
N ARG A 323 -6.24 7.46 34.20
CA ARG A 323 -6.30 7.96 35.57
C ARG A 323 -6.41 6.81 36.58
N ALA A 324 -7.26 5.82 36.26
CA ALA A 324 -7.47 4.63 37.10
C ALA A 324 -6.44 3.55 36.81
N MET A 325 -5.70 3.63 35.72
CA MET A 325 -4.80 2.58 35.22
C MET A 325 -5.48 1.22 35.06
N GLU A 326 -6.72 1.26 34.51
CA GLU A 326 -7.57 0.08 34.25
C GLU A 326 -8.20 0.15 32.86
N HIS A 327 -8.41 -1.00 32.22
CA HIS A 327 -9.12 -1.09 30.96
C HIS A 327 -10.62 -1.20 31.22
N ARG A 328 -11.41 -0.35 30.56
CA ARG A 328 -12.88 -0.29 30.66
C ARG A 328 -13.54 -0.41 29.28
N GLN A 329 -14.85 -0.62 29.26
CA GLN A 329 -15.63 -0.58 28.03
C GLN A 329 -15.43 0.76 27.30
N ARG A 330 -15.30 0.67 25.99
CA ARG A 330 -15.11 1.83 25.12
C ARG A 330 -16.33 2.74 25.14
N ARG A 331 -16.13 4.01 25.36
CA ARG A 331 -17.15 5.05 25.29
C ARG A 331 -17.15 5.66 23.89
N LYS A 332 -18.35 5.92 23.34
CA LYS A 332 -18.48 6.62 22.06
C LYS A 332 -18.28 8.11 22.29
N ALA A 333 -17.21 8.66 21.77
CA ALA A 333 -17.02 10.11 21.71
C ALA A 333 -17.89 10.71 20.60
N ALA A 334 -18.54 11.82 20.88
CA ALA A 334 -19.40 12.56 19.93
C ALA A 334 -19.12 14.05 20.04
N PHE A 335 -18.83 14.69 18.91
CA PHE A 335 -18.59 16.12 18.81
C PHE A 335 -19.33 16.67 17.59
N PRO A 336 -20.07 17.80 17.75
CA PRO A 336 -20.81 18.39 16.63
C PRO A 336 -19.96 18.69 15.41
N SER A 337 -18.75 19.25 15.60
CA SER A 337 -17.84 19.58 14.50
C SER A 337 -17.35 18.34 13.75
N ILE A 338 -17.09 17.23 14.45
CA ILE A 338 -16.68 15.96 13.84
C ILE A 338 -17.84 15.35 13.05
N ASP A 339 -19.06 15.40 13.60
CA ASP A 339 -20.25 14.82 12.92
C ASP A 339 -20.58 15.61 11.65
N MET A 340 -20.46 16.94 11.64
CA MET A 340 -20.60 17.78 10.44
C MET A 340 -19.53 17.47 9.39
N GLY A 341 -18.30 17.22 9.82
CA GLY A 341 -17.18 16.92 8.92
C GLY A 341 -17.29 15.57 8.18
N LYS A 342 -18.12 14.62 8.65
CA LYS A 342 -18.28 13.29 8.03
C LYS A 342 -18.79 13.33 6.59
N ASN A 343 -19.52 14.38 6.21
CA ASN A 343 -20.10 14.53 4.88
C ASN A 343 -19.23 15.40 3.95
N ILE A 344 -18.04 15.82 4.40
CA ILE A 344 -17.10 16.63 3.63
C ILE A 344 -15.99 15.72 3.11
N ASP A 345 -16.03 15.41 1.81
CA ASP A 345 -15.04 14.56 1.16
C ASP A 345 -13.68 15.25 1.00
N ASP A 346 -13.69 16.57 0.72
CA ASP A 346 -12.47 17.37 0.60
C ASP A 346 -11.77 17.52 1.96
N VAL A 347 -10.56 17.00 2.06
CA VAL A 347 -9.79 17.00 3.32
C VAL A 347 -9.37 18.40 3.75
N ALA A 348 -9.06 19.29 2.80
CA ALA A 348 -8.64 20.66 3.13
C ALA A 348 -9.81 21.46 3.73
N GLU A 349 -11.00 21.33 3.13
CA GLU A 349 -12.22 21.95 3.67
C GLU A 349 -12.60 21.36 5.03
N ARG A 350 -12.52 20.02 5.19
CA ARG A 350 -12.82 19.35 6.47
C ARG A 350 -11.89 19.82 7.59
N VAL A 351 -10.59 19.87 7.35
CA VAL A 351 -9.56 20.31 8.29
C VAL A 351 -9.75 21.80 8.65
N LYS A 352 -10.03 22.65 7.66
CA LYS A 352 -10.33 24.07 7.87
C LYS A 352 -11.54 24.27 8.79
N ASN A 353 -12.62 23.55 8.55
CA ASN A 353 -13.84 23.65 9.36
C ASN A 353 -13.58 23.19 10.81
N LEU A 354 -12.82 22.11 11.00
CA LEU A 354 -12.45 21.62 12.33
C LEU A 354 -11.54 22.61 13.08
N ALA A 355 -10.56 23.25 12.40
CA ALA A 355 -9.63 24.20 13.01
C ALA A 355 -10.30 25.47 13.56
N TYR A 356 -11.47 25.83 13.02
CA TYR A 356 -12.23 27.02 13.46
C TYR A 356 -13.54 26.68 14.17
N ALA A 357 -13.78 25.40 14.47
CA ALA A 357 -14.93 24.99 15.27
C ALA A 357 -14.79 25.45 16.73
N ARG A 358 -15.93 25.75 17.38
CA ARG A 358 -15.99 26.32 18.73
C ARG A 358 -16.33 25.29 19.83
N ASP A 359 -16.38 24.01 19.45
CA ASP A 359 -16.57 22.93 20.43
C ASP A 359 -15.22 22.38 20.94
N ARG A 360 -15.27 21.52 21.95
CA ARG A 360 -14.07 20.92 22.56
C ARG A 360 -13.17 20.24 21.51
N ALA A 361 -13.75 19.64 20.45
CA ALA A 361 -12.96 18.99 19.40
C ALA A 361 -12.18 20.02 18.56
N GLY A 362 -12.82 21.11 18.16
CA GLY A 362 -12.16 22.18 17.43
C GLY A 362 -11.06 22.87 18.23
N GLU A 363 -11.30 23.14 19.52
CA GLU A 363 -10.31 23.76 20.41
C GLU A 363 -9.07 22.84 20.59
N PHE A 364 -9.28 21.55 20.80
CA PHE A 364 -8.19 20.58 20.93
C PHE A 364 -7.42 20.42 19.60
N PHE A 365 -8.12 20.29 18.49
CA PHE A 365 -7.51 20.18 17.16
C PHE A 365 -6.69 21.44 16.83
N TRP A 366 -7.25 22.63 17.06
CA TRP A 366 -6.54 23.88 16.81
C TRP A 366 -5.24 23.97 17.63
N ASP A 367 -5.31 23.74 18.93
CA ASP A 367 -4.18 23.87 19.85
C ASP A 367 -3.03 22.93 19.43
N THR A 368 -3.35 21.65 19.20
CA THR A 368 -2.37 20.63 18.82
C THR A 368 -1.83 20.85 17.41
N THR A 369 -2.67 21.28 16.48
CA THR A 369 -2.25 21.57 15.10
C THR A 369 -1.35 22.80 15.05
N ALA A 370 -1.74 23.91 15.68
CA ALA A 370 -0.95 25.14 15.69
C ALA A 370 0.47 24.92 16.24
N ALA A 371 0.61 24.10 17.30
CA ALA A 371 1.91 23.74 17.84
C ALA A 371 2.78 22.99 16.83
N VAL A 372 2.22 21.99 16.15
CA VAL A 372 2.93 21.19 15.14
C VAL A 372 3.33 22.02 13.92
N LEU A 373 2.47 22.95 13.47
CA LEU A 373 2.77 23.83 12.33
C LEU A 373 3.96 24.75 12.63
N ILE A 374 3.94 25.41 13.80
CA ILE A 374 5.04 26.27 14.26
C ILE A 374 6.34 25.44 14.39
N TYR A 375 6.25 24.27 15.02
CA TYR A 375 7.39 23.39 15.20
C TYR A 375 7.99 22.96 13.85
N SER A 376 7.16 22.52 12.91
CA SER A 376 7.60 22.14 11.56
C SER A 376 8.31 23.28 10.84
N ALA A 377 7.79 24.51 10.95
CA ALA A 377 8.44 25.68 10.38
C ALA A 377 9.79 25.97 11.05
N ASN A 378 9.91 25.87 12.37
CA ASN A 378 11.18 26.07 13.08
C ASN A 378 12.26 25.06 12.66
N ARG A 379 11.87 23.82 12.31
CA ARG A 379 12.80 22.77 11.90
C ARG A 379 13.45 22.97 10.51
N ILE A 380 13.03 23.93 9.72
CA ILE A 380 13.74 24.33 8.50
C ILE A 380 14.74 25.46 8.85
N PRO A 381 16.05 25.42 8.51
CA PRO A 381 16.71 24.34 7.72
C PRO A 381 17.41 23.25 8.56
N GLU A 382 17.04 23.06 9.83
CA GLU A 382 17.71 22.14 10.75
C GLU A 382 17.62 20.68 10.29
N ILE A 383 16.40 20.18 10.01
CA ILE A 383 16.14 18.77 9.64
C ILE A 383 15.93 18.57 8.15
N ALA A 384 15.48 19.60 7.43
CA ALA A 384 15.18 19.59 6.00
C ALA A 384 15.48 20.95 5.37
N GLU A 385 15.79 20.97 4.07
CA GLU A 385 16.03 22.23 3.33
C GLU A 385 14.72 22.93 2.93
N ASP A 386 13.62 22.19 2.76
CA ASP A 386 12.38 22.68 2.17
C ASP A 386 11.12 22.12 2.87
N VAL A 387 9.99 22.76 2.57
CA VAL A 387 8.66 22.39 3.12
C VAL A 387 8.16 21.05 2.58
N MET A 388 8.50 20.71 1.33
CA MET A 388 8.01 19.49 0.69
C MET A 388 8.57 18.23 1.34
N SER A 389 9.83 18.25 1.76
CA SER A 389 10.49 17.12 2.44
C SER A 389 9.77 16.80 3.74
N ILE A 390 9.37 17.81 4.53
CA ILE A 390 8.61 17.61 5.76
C ILE A 390 7.19 17.09 5.45
N ASP A 391 6.46 17.72 4.52
CA ASP A 391 5.11 17.29 4.16
C ASP A 391 5.10 15.86 3.62
N ASN A 392 6.03 15.51 2.74
CA ASN A 392 6.12 14.18 2.18
C ASN A 392 6.53 13.13 3.24
N ALA A 393 7.43 13.45 4.17
CA ALA A 393 7.79 12.56 5.27
C ALA A 393 6.55 12.21 6.12
N MET A 394 5.72 13.19 6.44
CA MET A 394 4.50 12.96 7.23
C MET A 394 3.43 12.20 6.44
N LYS A 395 3.22 12.54 5.17
CA LYS A 395 2.26 11.82 4.31
C LYS A 395 2.67 10.37 4.07
N TRP A 396 3.93 10.12 3.77
CA TRP A 396 4.41 8.79 3.35
C TRP A 396 4.84 7.87 4.49
N GLY A 397 5.27 8.47 5.64
CA GLY A 397 5.71 7.72 6.82
C GLY A 397 4.64 7.56 7.89
N PHE A 398 3.79 8.58 8.07
CA PHE A 398 2.72 8.59 9.10
C PHE A 398 1.31 8.48 8.51
N GLY A 399 1.18 8.41 7.18
CA GLY A 399 -0.10 8.24 6.50
C GLY A 399 -1.04 9.44 6.60
N TRP A 400 -0.52 10.67 6.82
CA TRP A 400 -1.32 11.88 6.81
C TRP A 400 -1.81 12.19 5.39
N GLU A 401 -3.05 12.68 5.27
CA GLU A 401 -3.58 13.10 3.97
C GLU A 401 -2.99 14.45 3.52
N LEU A 402 -2.71 15.34 4.47
CA LEU A 402 -2.02 16.62 4.28
C LEU A 402 -0.79 16.66 5.20
N GLY A 403 0.34 17.12 4.69
CA GLY A 403 1.50 17.44 5.51
C GLY A 403 1.30 18.72 6.32
N PRO A 404 2.24 19.10 7.21
CA PRO A 404 2.11 20.30 8.03
C PRO A 404 1.87 21.58 7.21
N PHE A 405 2.64 21.83 6.16
CA PHE A 405 2.52 23.06 5.36
C PHE A 405 1.31 23.04 4.43
N GLU A 406 0.93 21.88 3.88
CA GLU A 406 -0.33 21.71 3.15
C GLU A 406 -1.54 21.93 4.10
N THR A 407 -1.46 21.47 5.35
CA THR A 407 -2.46 21.74 6.38
C THR A 407 -2.55 23.24 6.69
N TRP A 408 -1.40 23.92 6.76
CA TRP A 408 -1.37 25.35 7.02
C TRP A 408 -2.03 26.15 5.89
N ASP A 409 -1.75 25.79 4.63
CA ASP A 409 -2.42 26.38 3.48
C ASP A 409 -3.94 26.14 3.49
N ALA A 410 -4.36 24.91 3.85
CA ALA A 410 -5.78 24.57 3.96
C ALA A 410 -6.54 25.42 4.98
N ILE A 411 -5.96 25.68 6.16
CA ILE A 411 -6.59 26.53 7.20
C ILE A 411 -6.41 28.02 6.93
N GLY A 412 -5.52 28.39 6.02
CA GLY A 412 -5.22 29.77 5.62
C GLY A 412 -4.10 30.41 6.45
N LEU A 413 -2.98 30.72 5.78
CA LEU A 413 -1.74 31.18 6.41
C LEU A 413 -1.94 32.46 7.25
N GLU A 414 -2.39 33.56 6.67
CA GLU A 414 -2.53 34.83 7.35
C GLU A 414 -3.49 34.74 8.55
N LYS A 415 -4.70 34.21 8.31
CA LYS A 415 -5.75 34.08 9.34
C LYS A 415 -5.29 33.22 10.54
N SER A 416 -4.57 32.12 10.26
CA SER A 416 -4.08 31.25 11.33
C SER A 416 -2.93 31.89 12.12
N VAL A 417 -2.03 32.61 11.45
CA VAL A 417 -0.93 33.34 12.09
C VAL A 417 -1.48 34.46 12.98
N ASP A 418 -2.49 35.21 12.54
CA ASP A 418 -3.12 36.25 13.37
C ASP A 418 -3.79 35.65 14.61
N LYS A 419 -4.47 34.52 14.48
CA LYS A 419 -5.04 33.77 15.60
C LYS A 419 -3.95 33.29 16.56
N MET A 420 -2.86 32.70 16.05
CA MET A 420 -1.71 32.27 16.86
C MET A 420 -1.08 33.45 17.62
N LYS A 421 -0.91 34.63 17.00
CA LYS A 421 -0.42 35.84 17.65
C LYS A 421 -1.36 36.31 18.76
N SER A 422 -2.66 36.28 18.52
CA SER A 422 -3.66 36.69 19.51
C SER A 422 -3.68 35.75 20.74
N GLU A 423 -3.24 34.53 20.57
CA GLU A 423 -3.04 33.53 21.64
C GLU A 423 -1.66 33.62 22.31
N GLY A 424 -0.81 34.57 21.92
CA GLY A 424 0.53 34.76 22.48
C GLY A 424 1.59 33.75 21.99
N ARG A 425 1.32 33.00 20.92
CA ARG A 425 2.28 32.06 20.34
C ARG A 425 3.39 32.79 19.62
N GLN A 426 4.60 32.30 19.76
CA GLN A 426 5.76 32.85 19.04
C GLN A 426 5.73 32.35 17.58
N ILE A 427 5.70 33.26 16.65
CA ILE A 427 5.70 32.96 15.22
C ILE A 427 7.14 33.00 14.69
N PRO A 428 7.62 31.99 13.96
CA PRO A 428 8.95 32.00 13.37
C PRO A 428 9.17 33.23 12.49
N GLN A 429 10.31 33.92 12.64
CA GLN A 429 10.62 35.16 11.93
C GLN A 429 10.53 35.00 10.40
N LYS A 430 10.99 33.86 9.87
CA LYS A 430 10.92 33.54 8.43
C LYS A 430 9.49 33.50 7.87
N LEU A 431 8.50 33.14 8.70
CA LEU A 431 7.08 33.19 8.29
C LEU A 431 6.57 34.62 8.22
N LEU A 432 6.97 35.46 9.18
CA LEU A 432 6.63 36.91 9.16
C LEU A 432 7.22 37.58 7.92
N GLU A 433 8.46 37.22 7.57
CA GLU A 433 9.14 37.68 6.34
C GLU A 433 8.43 37.18 5.08
N MET A 434 8.03 35.93 5.06
CA MET A 434 7.24 35.33 3.95
C MET A 434 5.93 36.09 3.73
N ILE A 435 5.16 36.33 4.78
CA ILE A 435 3.89 37.09 4.71
C ILE A 435 4.17 38.52 4.27
N ALA A 436 5.18 39.20 4.83
CA ALA A 436 5.56 40.55 4.48
C ALA A 436 6.01 40.68 3.01
N SER A 437 6.53 39.63 2.38
CA SER A 437 6.84 39.59 0.95
C SER A 437 5.61 39.47 0.04
N GLY A 438 4.41 39.33 0.61
CA GLY A 438 3.15 39.14 -0.13
C GLY A 438 2.83 37.69 -0.46
N ALA A 439 3.61 36.71 0.03
CA ALA A 439 3.30 35.30 -0.14
C ALA A 439 2.12 34.88 0.77
N LYS A 440 1.11 34.25 0.18
CA LYS A 440 -0.16 33.90 0.86
C LYS A 440 -0.28 32.40 1.20
N SER A 441 0.61 31.58 0.69
CA SER A 441 0.60 30.12 0.86
C SER A 441 1.99 29.54 0.67
N PHE A 442 2.23 28.34 1.20
CA PHE A 442 3.48 27.60 0.98
C PHE A 442 3.52 26.97 -0.41
N TYR A 443 2.35 26.60 -0.94
CA TYR A 443 2.20 26.04 -2.28
C TYR A 443 1.29 26.90 -3.12
N LYS A 444 1.59 27.02 -4.40
CA LYS A 444 0.71 27.61 -5.39
C LYS A 444 0.80 26.88 -6.72
N GLU A 445 -0.22 27.04 -7.54
CA GLU A 445 -0.21 26.60 -8.94
C GLU A 445 -0.21 27.83 -9.84
N GLU A 446 0.69 27.86 -10.81
CA GLU A 446 0.80 28.94 -11.77
C GLU A 446 1.04 28.34 -13.16
N ASN A 447 0.16 28.62 -14.11
CA ASN A 447 0.21 28.10 -15.50
C ASN A 447 0.35 26.55 -15.57
N GLY A 448 -0.30 25.81 -14.65
CA GLY A 448 -0.23 24.36 -14.57
C GLY A 448 1.06 23.81 -13.94
N THR A 449 1.93 24.68 -13.44
CA THR A 449 3.14 24.32 -12.70
C THR A 449 2.88 24.43 -11.21
N HIS A 450 3.20 23.39 -10.45
CA HIS A 450 3.15 23.43 -8.99
C HIS A 450 4.43 24.05 -8.44
N LEU A 451 4.29 25.04 -7.57
CA LEU A 451 5.37 25.81 -6.96
C LEU A 451 5.29 25.68 -5.44
N PHE A 452 6.46 25.68 -4.78
CA PHE A 452 6.57 25.78 -3.32
C PHE A 452 7.43 26.98 -2.90
N TYR A 453 7.15 27.54 -1.74
CA TYR A 453 7.92 28.66 -1.19
C TYR A 453 9.23 28.14 -0.57
N ASP A 454 10.36 28.62 -1.08
CA ASP A 454 11.70 28.33 -0.57
C ASP A 454 12.14 29.45 0.38
N PHE A 455 12.27 29.14 1.66
CA PHE A 455 12.71 30.09 2.69
C PHE A 455 14.14 30.63 2.46
N LYS A 456 15.02 29.84 1.80
CA LYS A 456 16.40 30.24 1.54
C LYS A 456 16.48 31.35 0.49
N THR A 457 15.74 31.20 -0.60
CA THR A 457 15.69 32.20 -1.69
C THR A 457 14.57 33.21 -1.53
N ARG A 458 13.68 33.03 -0.55
CA ARG A 458 12.50 33.87 -0.30
C ARG A 458 11.60 34.04 -1.53
N SER A 459 11.48 33.00 -2.31
CA SER A 459 10.73 33.00 -3.57
C SER A 459 10.13 31.62 -3.85
N TYR A 460 9.14 31.60 -4.75
CA TYR A 460 8.57 30.33 -5.20
C TYR A 460 9.50 29.63 -6.18
N LYS A 461 9.67 28.33 -6.00
CA LYS A 461 10.40 27.43 -6.88
C LYS A 461 9.47 26.32 -7.41
N GLU A 462 9.79 25.79 -8.57
CA GLU A 462 9.06 24.64 -9.11
C GLU A 462 9.25 23.41 -8.22
N VAL A 463 8.15 22.69 -7.97
CA VAL A 463 8.19 21.37 -7.34
C VAL A 463 8.91 20.41 -8.30
N PRO A 464 10.03 19.79 -7.90
CA PRO A 464 10.71 18.82 -8.75
C PRO A 464 9.80 17.64 -9.06
N VAL A 465 9.45 17.47 -10.34
CA VAL A 465 8.61 16.35 -10.80
C VAL A 465 9.53 15.28 -11.39
N PRO A 466 9.51 14.04 -10.87
CA PRO A 466 10.22 12.93 -11.49
C PRO A 466 9.78 12.74 -12.94
N LYS A 467 10.73 12.49 -13.87
CA LYS A 467 10.44 12.30 -15.30
C LYS A 467 9.40 11.20 -15.58
N LYS A 468 9.32 10.20 -14.70
CA LYS A 468 8.38 9.08 -14.80
C LYS A 468 7.02 9.35 -14.14
N LEU A 469 6.80 10.53 -13.58
CA LEU A 469 5.51 10.87 -12.98
C LEU A 469 4.56 11.44 -14.02
N VAL A 470 3.50 10.70 -14.34
CA VAL A 470 2.35 11.20 -15.11
C VAL A 470 1.26 11.61 -14.11
N ASN A 471 0.81 12.87 -14.18
CA ASN A 471 -0.31 13.35 -13.39
C ASN A 471 -1.49 13.65 -14.31
N LEU A 472 -2.51 12.78 -14.31
CA LEU A 472 -3.67 12.91 -15.19
C LEU A 472 -4.45 14.21 -14.95
N LYS A 473 -4.57 14.67 -13.70
CA LYS A 473 -5.23 15.95 -13.40
C LYS A 473 -4.50 17.13 -14.05
N THR A 474 -3.18 17.09 -14.11
CA THR A 474 -2.37 18.10 -14.80
C THR A 474 -2.59 18.04 -16.32
N GLU A 475 -2.66 16.85 -16.90
CA GLU A 475 -2.93 16.69 -18.34
C GLU A 475 -4.35 17.18 -18.71
N VAL A 476 -5.34 16.93 -17.84
CA VAL A 476 -6.70 17.48 -17.97
C VAL A 476 -6.67 19.02 -17.98
N LYS A 477 -5.95 19.66 -17.05
CA LYS A 477 -5.80 21.12 -16.98
C LYS A 477 -5.09 21.72 -18.21
N LYS A 478 -4.20 20.95 -18.84
CA LYS A 478 -3.53 21.31 -20.09
C LYS A 478 -4.45 21.19 -21.35
N GLY A 479 -5.72 20.81 -21.16
CA GLY A 479 -6.69 20.68 -22.25
C GLY A 479 -6.54 19.42 -23.09
N LYS A 480 -5.89 18.38 -22.59
CA LYS A 480 -5.65 17.12 -23.33
C LYS A 480 -6.80 16.11 -23.24
N VAL A 481 -7.96 16.51 -22.75
CA VAL A 481 -9.17 15.67 -22.72
C VAL A 481 -9.80 15.62 -24.10
N ILE A 482 -9.96 14.42 -24.65
CA ILE A 482 -10.58 14.16 -25.96
C ILE A 482 -12.09 13.96 -25.80
N LYS A 483 -12.48 13.22 -24.75
CA LYS A 483 -13.87 12.94 -24.38
C LYS A 483 -13.95 12.73 -22.86
N ALA A 484 -15.03 13.18 -22.26
CA ALA A 484 -15.34 12.92 -20.86
C ALA A 484 -16.84 12.75 -20.64
N ASN A 485 -17.20 12.02 -19.59
CA ASN A 485 -18.54 11.93 -19.02
C ASN A 485 -18.42 11.86 -17.47
N ALA A 486 -19.50 11.49 -16.76
CA ALA A 486 -19.52 11.45 -15.30
C ALA A 486 -18.61 10.37 -14.69
N GLY A 487 -18.28 9.32 -15.43
CA GLY A 487 -17.54 8.18 -14.90
C GLY A 487 -16.13 7.99 -15.45
N ALA A 488 -15.81 8.58 -16.62
CA ALA A 488 -14.49 8.39 -17.23
C ALA A 488 -14.11 9.51 -18.20
N SER A 489 -12.81 9.64 -18.46
CA SER A 489 -12.22 10.55 -19.45
C SER A 489 -11.26 9.81 -20.37
N LEU A 490 -11.24 10.18 -21.67
CA LEU A 490 -10.19 9.82 -22.60
C LEU A 490 -9.20 10.98 -22.71
N ILE A 491 -7.95 10.74 -22.31
CA ILE A 491 -6.88 11.74 -22.16
C ILE A 491 -5.73 11.40 -23.11
N ASP A 492 -5.24 12.38 -23.89
CA ASP A 492 -4.04 12.25 -24.70
C ASP A 492 -2.77 12.31 -23.82
N LEU A 493 -2.01 11.20 -23.77
CA LEU A 493 -0.74 11.13 -23.06
C LEU A 493 0.47 11.57 -23.92
N GLY A 494 0.25 11.96 -25.15
CA GLY A 494 1.31 12.22 -26.15
C GLY A 494 1.90 10.93 -26.73
N ASP A 495 2.78 11.07 -27.73
CA ASP A 495 3.43 9.96 -28.47
C ASP A 495 2.42 8.96 -29.07
N SER A 496 1.28 9.48 -29.57
CA SER A 496 0.19 8.67 -30.15
C SER A 496 -0.45 7.65 -29.18
N VAL A 497 -0.40 7.91 -27.86
CA VAL A 497 -0.97 7.07 -26.81
C VAL A 497 -2.09 7.80 -26.09
N VAL A 498 -3.26 7.16 -25.93
CA VAL A 498 -4.37 7.67 -25.14
C VAL A 498 -4.59 6.86 -23.88
N CYS A 499 -5.17 7.50 -22.84
CA CYS A 499 -5.53 6.88 -21.59
C CYS A 499 -7.02 7.00 -21.33
N VAL A 500 -7.71 5.90 -21.09
CA VAL A 500 -9.03 5.90 -20.45
C VAL A 500 -8.81 5.96 -18.94
N GLU A 501 -9.26 7.05 -18.32
CA GLU A 501 -9.16 7.32 -16.88
C GLU A 501 -10.54 7.18 -16.23
N PHE A 502 -10.65 6.33 -15.20
CA PHE A 502 -11.88 6.13 -14.43
C PHE A 502 -11.93 7.10 -13.25
N HIS A 503 -13.10 7.74 -13.04
CA HIS A 503 -13.34 8.62 -11.90
C HIS A 503 -14.78 8.53 -11.33
N SER A 504 -15.50 7.45 -11.64
CA SER A 504 -16.79 7.16 -11.02
C SER A 504 -16.61 6.85 -9.52
N LYS A 505 -17.71 6.86 -8.75
CA LYS A 505 -17.66 6.48 -7.33
C LYS A 505 -17.14 5.05 -7.18
N MET A 506 -16.02 4.87 -6.43
CA MET A 506 -15.30 3.60 -6.27
C MET A 506 -14.84 2.99 -7.60
N ASN A 507 -14.78 3.76 -8.67
CA ASN A 507 -14.49 3.31 -10.02
C ASN A 507 -15.33 2.06 -10.40
N ALA A 508 -16.59 2.07 -9.95
CA ALA A 508 -17.56 1.03 -10.33
C ALA A 508 -17.85 1.13 -11.82
N ILE A 509 -17.73 0.00 -12.52
CA ILE A 509 -17.91 -0.06 -13.96
C ILE A 509 -19.40 0.00 -14.27
N GLY A 510 -19.79 1.06 -14.93
CA GLY A 510 -21.13 1.32 -15.45
C GLY A 510 -21.09 1.69 -16.93
N GLU A 511 -22.24 2.03 -17.49
CA GLU A 511 -22.40 2.38 -18.91
C GLU A 511 -21.50 3.57 -19.31
N ASP A 512 -21.34 4.55 -18.43
CA ASP A 512 -20.50 5.73 -18.59
C ASP A 512 -19.03 5.38 -18.86
N ILE A 513 -18.43 4.48 -18.07
CA ILE A 513 -17.07 3.97 -18.29
C ILE A 513 -17.01 3.20 -19.62
N LEU A 514 -17.96 2.29 -19.85
CA LEU A 514 -17.99 1.47 -21.06
C LEU A 514 -18.08 2.31 -22.34
N GLN A 515 -18.85 3.40 -22.32
CA GLN A 515 -18.95 4.33 -23.46
C GLN A 515 -17.60 5.03 -23.77
N VAL A 516 -16.81 5.39 -22.75
CA VAL A 516 -15.50 6.02 -22.98
C VAL A 516 -14.47 4.99 -23.45
N VAL A 517 -14.50 3.78 -22.91
CA VAL A 517 -13.66 2.66 -23.39
C VAL A 517 -13.97 2.36 -24.85
N ASP A 518 -15.26 2.22 -25.22
CA ASP A 518 -15.69 1.97 -26.60
C ASP A 518 -15.22 3.07 -27.56
N PHE A 519 -15.36 4.33 -27.13
CA PHE A 519 -14.87 5.47 -27.89
C PHE A 519 -13.34 5.47 -28.05
N GLY A 520 -12.61 5.14 -26.98
CA GLY A 520 -11.14 4.98 -27.02
C GLY A 520 -10.69 3.88 -27.99
N LEU A 521 -11.38 2.73 -28.00
CA LEU A 521 -11.11 1.64 -28.94
C LEU A 521 -11.37 2.06 -30.41
N LYS A 522 -12.43 2.86 -30.68
CA LYS A 522 -12.68 3.42 -32.04
C LYS A 522 -11.57 4.40 -32.43
N LYS A 523 -11.09 5.24 -31.51
CA LYS A 523 -9.98 6.16 -31.77
C LYS A 523 -8.65 5.45 -31.97
N LEU A 524 -8.46 4.30 -31.34
CA LEU A 524 -7.30 3.44 -31.55
C LEU A 524 -7.25 2.90 -33.00
N GLU A 525 -8.38 2.63 -33.63
CA GLU A 525 -8.42 2.15 -35.02
C GLU A 525 -7.89 3.20 -36.02
N THR A 526 -8.12 4.50 -35.79
CA THR A 526 -7.89 5.58 -36.76
C THR A 526 -6.77 6.56 -36.35
N ASP A 527 -6.75 7.03 -35.08
CA ASP A 527 -6.03 8.25 -34.73
C ASP A 527 -4.82 8.00 -33.83
N TYR A 528 -4.78 6.88 -33.09
CA TYR A 528 -3.76 6.58 -32.09
C TYR A 528 -3.15 5.20 -32.30
N ASP A 529 -1.95 5.00 -31.71
CA ASP A 529 -1.18 3.75 -31.85
C ASP A 529 -1.30 2.82 -30.65
N ALA A 530 -1.68 3.34 -29.49
CA ALA A 530 -1.90 2.53 -28.28
C ALA A 530 -2.90 3.17 -27.32
N LEU A 531 -3.52 2.31 -26.47
CA LEU A 531 -4.45 2.70 -25.43
C LEU A 531 -4.01 2.14 -24.09
N VAL A 532 -4.06 2.99 -23.06
CA VAL A 532 -3.85 2.60 -21.65
C VAL A 532 -5.18 2.69 -20.90
N ILE A 533 -5.51 1.69 -20.09
CA ILE A 533 -6.67 1.71 -19.18
C ILE A 533 -6.11 1.88 -17.76
N ALA A 534 -6.34 3.04 -17.14
CA ALA A 534 -5.75 3.40 -15.85
C ALA A 534 -6.62 4.40 -15.08
N ASN A 535 -6.22 4.74 -13.87
CA ASN A 535 -6.68 5.92 -13.14
C ASN A 535 -5.70 6.28 -12.03
N GLN A 536 -5.97 7.37 -11.29
CA GLN A 536 -5.21 7.82 -10.13
C GLN A 536 -6.11 8.01 -8.90
N GLY A 537 -7.17 7.21 -8.80
CA GLY A 537 -8.06 7.15 -7.64
C GLY A 537 -7.45 6.38 -6.46
N ARG A 538 -8.28 6.07 -5.47
CA ARG A 538 -7.87 5.25 -4.32
C ARG A 538 -7.75 3.75 -4.65
N LEU A 539 -8.34 3.31 -5.73
CA LEU A 539 -8.37 1.93 -6.21
C LEU A 539 -8.59 1.92 -7.73
N PHE A 540 -8.21 0.84 -8.38
CA PHE A 540 -8.44 0.68 -9.81
C PHE A 540 -9.93 0.53 -10.13
N SER A 541 -10.61 -0.45 -9.53
CA SER A 541 -12.06 -0.62 -9.64
C SER A 541 -12.60 -1.58 -8.56
N ALA A 542 -13.76 -1.24 -7.99
CA ALA A 542 -14.50 -2.12 -7.07
C ALA A 542 -15.40 -3.16 -7.79
N GLY A 543 -15.41 -3.16 -9.13
CA GLY A 543 -16.24 -4.04 -9.95
C GLY A 543 -17.48 -3.37 -10.51
N ALA A 544 -18.52 -4.16 -10.80
CA ALA A 544 -19.76 -3.67 -11.37
C ALA A 544 -20.62 -2.87 -10.36
N ASN A 545 -21.55 -2.07 -10.88
CA ASN A 545 -22.49 -1.30 -10.06
C ASN A 545 -23.57 -2.22 -9.44
N LEU A 546 -23.30 -2.72 -8.22
CA LEU A 546 -24.21 -3.62 -7.50
C LEU A 546 -25.59 -3.00 -7.20
N MET A 547 -25.70 -1.67 -7.07
CA MET A 547 -26.96 -1.00 -6.83
C MET A 547 -27.87 -1.11 -8.06
N LEU A 548 -27.31 -0.90 -9.25
CA LEU A 548 -28.04 -1.05 -10.51
C LEU A 548 -28.49 -2.50 -10.73
N ILE A 549 -27.60 -3.47 -10.47
CA ILE A 549 -27.93 -4.90 -10.58
C ILE A 549 -29.09 -5.26 -9.65
N LEU A 550 -29.04 -4.81 -8.39
CA LEU A 550 -30.11 -5.08 -7.41
C LEU A 550 -31.44 -4.46 -7.83
N MET A 551 -31.42 -3.23 -8.31
CA MET A 551 -32.63 -2.51 -8.74
C MET A 551 -33.30 -3.25 -9.91
N LEU A 552 -32.56 -3.54 -10.97
CA LEU A 552 -33.09 -4.26 -12.13
C LEU A 552 -33.62 -5.66 -11.78
N ALA A 553 -32.90 -6.38 -10.91
CA ALA A 553 -33.31 -7.70 -10.45
C ALA A 553 -34.62 -7.66 -9.61
N GLN A 554 -34.81 -6.64 -8.76
CA GLN A 554 -36.01 -6.44 -7.95
C GLN A 554 -37.22 -5.99 -8.77
N GLU A 555 -36.99 -5.19 -9.83
CA GLU A 555 -38.03 -4.76 -10.76
C GLU A 555 -38.39 -5.86 -11.77
N GLY A 556 -37.60 -6.94 -11.84
CA GLY A 556 -37.81 -8.04 -12.80
C GLY A 556 -37.39 -7.67 -14.23
N ASP A 557 -36.61 -6.58 -14.42
CA ASP A 557 -36.14 -6.16 -15.75
C ASP A 557 -34.85 -6.92 -16.15
N PHE A 558 -35.04 -8.22 -16.38
CA PHE A 558 -33.92 -9.09 -16.80
C PHE A 558 -33.47 -8.82 -18.24
N ASP A 559 -34.31 -8.21 -19.10
CA ASP A 559 -33.92 -7.84 -20.44
C ASP A 559 -32.87 -6.70 -20.42
N GLU A 560 -33.06 -5.69 -19.59
CA GLU A 560 -32.10 -4.62 -19.41
C GLU A 560 -30.80 -5.14 -18.76
N LEU A 561 -30.92 -5.98 -17.73
CA LEU A 561 -29.77 -6.61 -17.10
C LEU A 561 -28.97 -7.47 -18.09
N ASN A 562 -29.64 -8.24 -18.94
CA ASN A 562 -29.02 -9.04 -20.00
C ASN A 562 -28.29 -8.13 -21.01
N ARG A 563 -28.88 -7.00 -21.43
CA ARG A 563 -28.25 -6.04 -22.32
C ARG A 563 -26.98 -5.43 -21.71
N ALA A 564 -27.04 -5.04 -20.43
CA ALA A 564 -25.90 -4.46 -19.71
C ALA A 564 -24.71 -5.45 -19.65
N VAL A 565 -24.98 -6.71 -19.28
CA VAL A 565 -23.95 -7.76 -19.23
C VAL A 565 -23.38 -8.04 -20.63
N ARG A 566 -24.23 -8.17 -21.64
CA ARG A 566 -23.79 -8.38 -23.04
C ARG A 566 -22.92 -7.23 -23.55
N THR A 567 -23.27 -6.00 -23.23
CA THR A 567 -22.46 -4.82 -23.58
C THR A 567 -21.07 -4.87 -22.94
N PHE A 568 -21.01 -5.25 -21.66
CA PHE A 568 -19.74 -5.38 -20.96
C PHE A 568 -18.87 -6.50 -21.57
N GLN A 569 -19.45 -7.69 -21.81
CA GLN A 569 -18.77 -8.78 -22.53
C GLN A 569 -18.24 -8.35 -23.88
N ALA A 570 -19.05 -7.63 -24.69
CA ALA A 570 -18.64 -7.18 -26.01
C ALA A 570 -17.46 -6.20 -25.97
N ILE A 571 -17.41 -5.30 -25.00
CA ILE A 571 -16.30 -4.35 -24.82
C ILE A 571 -15.05 -5.07 -24.37
N ASP A 572 -15.14 -6.00 -23.43
CA ASP A 572 -14.01 -6.80 -22.97
C ASP A 572 -13.43 -7.65 -24.11
N MET A 573 -14.28 -8.23 -24.94
CA MET A 573 -13.83 -8.95 -26.16
C MET A 573 -13.15 -8.02 -27.16
N ARG A 574 -13.63 -6.78 -27.34
CA ARG A 574 -12.97 -5.78 -28.20
C ARG A 574 -11.62 -5.32 -27.65
N ILE A 575 -11.47 -5.22 -26.32
CA ILE A 575 -10.17 -4.99 -25.68
C ILE A 575 -9.21 -6.13 -26.02
N LYS A 576 -9.65 -7.39 -25.85
CA LYS A 576 -8.83 -8.59 -26.09
C LYS A 576 -8.32 -8.70 -27.53
N TYR A 577 -9.18 -8.37 -28.48
CA TYR A 577 -8.92 -8.52 -29.92
C TYR A 577 -8.62 -7.18 -30.62
N ALA A 578 -8.23 -6.16 -29.83
CA ALA A 578 -7.89 -4.86 -30.37
C ALA A 578 -6.77 -4.96 -31.44
N PRO A 579 -6.89 -4.25 -32.57
CA PRO A 579 -5.90 -4.32 -33.65
C PRO A 579 -4.58 -3.65 -33.29
N LYS A 580 -4.56 -2.82 -32.26
CA LYS A 580 -3.38 -2.13 -31.73
C LYS A 580 -3.27 -2.36 -30.19
N PRO A 581 -2.10 -2.10 -29.57
CA PRO A 581 -1.87 -2.39 -28.16
C PRO A 581 -2.88 -1.73 -27.23
N VAL A 582 -3.46 -2.54 -26.32
CA VAL A 582 -4.20 -2.07 -25.15
C VAL A 582 -3.48 -2.59 -23.90
N VAL A 583 -3.10 -1.69 -22.98
CA VAL A 583 -2.40 -2.01 -21.74
C VAL A 583 -3.27 -1.61 -20.56
N ALA A 584 -3.67 -2.57 -19.73
CA ALA A 584 -4.31 -2.28 -18.45
C ALA A 584 -3.26 -2.03 -17.35
N ALA A 585 -3.50 -1.03 -16.51
CA ALA A 585 -2.60 -0.61 -15.44
C ALA A 585 -3.29 -0.72 -14.05
N PRO A 586 -3.61 -1.95 -13.57
CA PRO A 586 -4.27 -2.15 -12.29
C PRO A 586 -3.36 -1.85 -11.10
N PHE A 587 -3.96 -1.37 -10.01
CA PHE A 587 -3.31 -1.12 -8.73
C PHE A 587 -4.33 -1.23 -7.60
N ASN A 588 -3.85 -1.47 -6.37
CA ASN A 588 -4.69 -1.61 -5.20
C ASN A 588 -5.89 -2.52 -5.50
N MET A 589 -7.10 -2.23 -5.03
CA MET A 589 -8.27 -3.07 -5.30
C MET A 589 -8.68 -3.05 -6.78
N THR A 590 -8.64 -4.22 -7.39
CA THR A 590 -9.00 -4.52 -8.80
C THR A 590 -9.94 -5.73 -8.77
N LEU A 591 -11.21 -5.49 -8.44
CA LEU A 591 -12.14 -6.54 -8.07
C LEU A 591 -13.26 -6.70 -9.10
N GLY A 592 -13.81 -7.90 -9.22
CA GLY A 592 -14.97 -8.20 -10.04
C GLY A 592 -14.78 -7.73 -11.49
N GLY A 593 -15.70 -6.91 -12.03
CA GLY A 593 -15.61 -6.36 -13.37
C GLY A 593 -14.31 -5.63 -13.69
N GLY A 594 -13.65 -5.01 -12.70
CA GLY A 594 -12.30 -4.43 -12.86
C GLY A 594 -11.24 -5.50 -13.10
N CYS A 595 -11.35 -6.65 -12.44
CA CYS A 595 -10.54 -7.83 -12.72
C CYS A 595 -10.84 -8.38 -14.12
N GLU A 596 -12.12 -8.50 -14.50
CA GLU A 596 -12.54 -9.01 -15.80
C GLU A 596 -11.97 -8.17 -16.97
N MET A 597 -12.07 -6.84 -16.90
CA MET A 597 -11.47 -5.93 -17.89
C MET A 597 -9.93 -6.07 -17.94
N THR A 598 -9.29 -6.24 -16.78
CA THR A 598 -7.83 -6.48 -16.69
C THR A 598 -7.44 -7.81 -17.36
N LEU A 599 -8.24 -8.86 -17.16
CA LEU A 599 -8.01 -10.19 -17.74
C LEU A 599 -8.05 -10.15 -19.28
N HIS A 600 -8.88 -9.28 -19.88
CA HIS A 600 -9.02 -9.18 -21.33
C HIS A 600 -7.94 -8.30 -22.00
N ALA A 601 -7.20 -7.47 -21.24
CA ALA A 601 -6.15 -6.66 -21.84
C ALA A 601 -5.04 -7.53 -22.46
N PRO A 602 -4.59 -7.27 -23.71
CA PRO A 602 -3.49 -7.98 -24.34
C PRO A 602 -2.20 -7.96 -23.53
N ARG A 603 -1.95 -6.89 -22.79
CA ARG A 603 -0.84 -6.76 -21.84
C ARG A 603 -1.32 -6.04 -20.57
N VAL A 604 -0.78 -6.46 -19.45
CA VAL A 604 -1.01 -5.80 -18.15
C VAL A 604 0.31 -5.28 -17.62
N ARG A 605 0.30 -4.04 -17.14
CA ARG A 605 1.34 -3.44 -16.30
C ARG A 605 0.76 -3.21 -14.92
N ALA A 606 0.93 -4.15 -14.01
CA ALA A 606 0.33 -4.07 -12.67
C ALA A 606 1.23 -3.32 -11.68
N SER A 607 0.65 -2.59 -10.73
CA SER A 607 1.38 -2.21 -9.52
C SER A 607 1.76 -3.46 -8.72
N ALA A 608 2.93 -3.47 -8.09
CA ALA A 608 3.36 -4.55 -7.20
C ALA A 608 2.32 -4.81 -6.09
N GLU A 609 1.67 -3.76 -5.57
CA GLU A 609 0.58 -3.81 -4.58
C GLU A 609 -0.79 -3.83 -5.28
N THR A 610 -1.02 -4.78 -6.17
CA THR A 610 -2.32 -5.03 -6.79
C THR A 610 -3.07 -6.13 -6.05
N TYR A 611 -4.26 -5.80 -5.53
CA TYR A 611 -5.19 -6.71 -4.86
C TYR A 611 -6.30 -7.07 -5.85
N ILE A 612 -6.10 -8.15 -6.61
CA ILE A 612 -6.95 -8.51 -7.75
C ILE A 612 -7.67 -9.84 -7.54
N GLY A 613 -8.94 -9.88 -7.91
CA GLY A 613 -9.74 -11.11 -7.83
C GLY A 613 -11.16 -10.99 -8.35
N LEU A 614 -11.73 -12.15 -8.68
CA LEU A 614 -13.14 -12.35 -9.01
C LEU A 614 -13.89 -12.66 -7.71
N VAL A 615 -14.69 -11.71 -7.24
CA VAL A 615 -15.30 -11.74 -5.89
C VAL A 615 -16.83 -11.88 -5.92
N GLU A 616 -17.40 -12.12 -7.08
CA GLU A 616 -18.84 -12.14 -7.37
C GLU A 616 -19.59 -13.16 -6.51
N VAL A 617 -18.98 -14.29 -6.18
CA VAL A 617 -19.58 -15.33 -5.31
C VAL A 617 -19.89 -14.78 -3.91
N GLY A 618 -19.09 -13.82 -3.45
CA GLY A 618 -19.33 -13.13 -2.17
C GLY A 618 -20.65 -12.36 -2.10
N VAL A 619 -21.20 -11.95 -3.24
CA VAL A 619 -22.51 -11.28 -3.38
C VAL A 619 -23.60 -12.16 -3.99
N GLY A 620 -23.31 -13.44 -4.21
CA GLY A 620 -24.32 -14.43 -4.59
C GLY A 620 -24.44 -14.68 -6.10
N VAL A 621 -23.54 -14.15 -6.91
CA VAL A 621 -23.49 -14.37 -8.38
C VAL A 621 -22.15 -14.96 -8.79
N ILE A 622 -21.96 -15.25 -10.08
CA ILE A 622 -20.67 -15.62 -10.67
C ILE A 622 -20.16 -14.48 -11.56
N PRO A 623 -18.86 -14.44 -11.92
CA PRO A 623 -18.37 -13.51 -12.95
C PRO A 623 -19.13 -13.67 -14.26
N ALA A 624 -19.47 -12.59 -14.92
CA ALA A 624 -20.27 -12.61 -16.15
C ALA A 624 -19.77 -11.65 -17.24
N GLY A 625 -18.73 -10.85 -17.00
CA GLY A 625 -18.08 -10.05 -18.01
C GLY A 625 -17.03 -10.81 -18.81
N GLY A 626 -16.93 -12.13 -18.63
CA GLY A 626 -15.96 -13.01 -19.26
C GLY A 626 -14.83 -13.46 -18.33
N GLY A 627 -14.93 -13.17 -17.01
CA GLY A 627 -13.94 -13.57 -16.03
C GLY A 627 -13.80 -15.07 -15.88
N THR A 628 -14.91 -15.81 -15.84
CA THR A 628 -14.91 -17.28 -15.78
C THR A 628 -14.25 -17.85 -17.03
N LYS A 629 -14.63 -17.34 -18.23
CA LYS A 629 -14.08 -17.72 -19.51
C LYS A 629 -12.55 -17.47 -19.57
N GLU A 630 -12.08 -16.28 -19.21
CA GLU A 630 -10.64 -15.95 -19.28
C GLU A 630 -9.81 -16.81 -18.30
N MET A 631 -10.30 -17.02 -17.09
CA MET A 631 -9.62 -17.90 -16.13
C MET A 631 -9.57 -19.34 -16.63
N LEU A 632 -10.63 -19.84 -17.27
CA LEU A 632 -10.65 -21.15 -17.89
C LEU A 632 -9.59 -21.26 -19.01
N ILE A 633 -9.57 -20.33 -19.95
CA ILE A 633 -8.58 -20.27 -21.05
C ILE A 633 -7.17 -20.26 -20.48
N ARG A 634 -6.88 -19.38 -19.53
CA ARG A 634 -5.56 -19.22 -18.91
C ARG A 634 -5.12 -20.49 -18.18
N SER A 635 -6.03 -21.15 -17.47
CA SER A 635 -5.72 -22.39 -16.77
C SER A 635 -5.46 -23.54 -17.76
N LEU A 636 -6.33 -23.75 -18.74
CA LEU A 636 -6.16 -24.79 -19.75
C LEU A 636 -4.89 -24.58 -20.61
N SER A 637 -4.51 -23.32 -20.88
CA SER A 637 -3.29 -23.01 -21.65
C SER A 637 -1.99 -23.43 -20.95
N ARG A 638 -2.02 -23.68 -19.63
CA ARG A 638 -0.87 -24.19 -18.86
C ARG A 638 -0.74 -25.72 -18.92
N ALA A 639 -1.78 -26.39 -19.39
CA ALA A 639 -1.74 -27.85 -19.55
C ALA A 639 -0.71 -28.24 -20.60
N PRO A 640 0.10 -29.28 -20.37
CA PRO A 640 0.99 -29.84 -21.39
C PRO A 640 0.20 -30.25 -22.64
N LYS A 641 0.72 -29.94 -23.84
CA LYS A 641 0.12 -30.34 -25.13
C LYS A 641 0.51 -31.79 -25.46
N VAL A 642 -0.01 -32.73 -24.67
CA VAL A 642 0.18 -34.17 -24.91
C VAL A 642 -1.17 -34.88 -25.06
N PRO A 643 -1.26 -35.95 -25.84
CA PRO A 643 -2.49 -36.75 -25.98
C PRO A 643 -2.99 -37.21 -24.60
N ASP A 644 -4.32 -37.29 -24.44
CA ASP A 644 -5.01 -37.86 -23.29
C ASP A 644 -4.68 -37.23 -21.93
N ILE A 645 -4.25 -35.92 -21.92
CA ILE A 645 -4.02 -35.17 -20.70
C ILE A 645 -5.32 -35.02 -19.90
N ASP A 646 -5.27 -35.30 -18.61
CA ASP A 646 -6.40 -34.96 -17.71
C ASP A 646 -6.46 -33.44 -17.46
N LEU A 647 -7.49 -32.81 -18.00
CA LEU A 647 -7.74 -31.37 -17.88
C LEU A 647 -8.56 -31.00 -16.64
N MET A 648 -9.16 -31.99 -15.93
CA MET A 648 -9.99 -31.74 -14.76
C MET A 648 -9.26 -30.98 -13.64
N PRO A 649 -7.98 -31.22 -13.31
CA PRO A 649 -7.26 -30.47 -12.28
C PRO A 649 -7.17 -28.97 -12.58
N TYR A 650 -7.04 -28.59 -13.85
CA TYR A 650 -6.98 -27.19 -14.29
C TYR A 650 -8.33 -26.49 -14.13
N VAL A 651 -9.44 -27.17 -14.48
CA VAL A 651 -10.79 -26.64 -14.30
C VAL A 651 -11.16 -26.54 -12.82
N ARG A 652 -10.75 -27.54 -12.00
CA ARG A 652 -10.95 -27.52 -10.55
C ARG A 652 -10.22 -26.35 -9.90
N GLU A 653 -8.98 -26.04 -10.30
CA GLU A 653 -8.23 -24.88 -9.78
C GLU A 653 -8.98 -23.56 -10.01
N VAL A 654 -9.60 -23.39 -11.19
CA VAL A 654 -10.44 -22.21 -11.49
C VAL A 654 -11.70 -22.20 -10.62
N LEU A 655 -12.39 -23.35 -10.48
CA LEU A 655 -13.55 -23.47 -9.61
C LEU A 655 -13.23 -23.09 -8.15
N GLU A 656 -12.09 -23.56 -7.63
CA GLU A 656 -11.64 -23.22 -6.27
C GLU A 656 -11.27 -21.73 -6.14
N THR A 657 -10.59 -21.17 -7.15
CA THR A 657 -10.15 -19.76 -7.12
C THR A 657 -11.35 -18.79 -7.15
N ILE A 658 -12.29 -18.98 -8.08
CA ILE A 658 -13.48 -18.15 -8.20
C ILE A 658 -14.48 -18.47 -7.09
N GLY A 659 -14.76 -19.78 -6.85
CA GLY A 659 -15.77 -20.24 -5.88
C GLY A 659 -15.48 -19.85 -4.44
N THR A 660 -14.21 -19.63 -4.09
CA THR A 660 -13.79 -19.11 -2.77
C THR A 660 -13.47 -17.62 -2.78
N ALA A 661 -13.76 -16.92 -3.88
CA ALA A 661 -13.49 -15.49 -4.05
C ALA A 661 -12.05 -15.08 -3.66
N LYS A 662 -11.06 -15.85 -4.11
CA LYS A 662 -9.66 -15.56 -3.80
C LYS A 662 -9.23 -14.22 -4.37
N VAL A 663 -8.64 -13.38 -3.52
CA VAL A 663 -8.03 -12.11 -3.92
C VAL A 663 -6.52 -12.22 -3.70
N ALA A 664 -5.76 -11.98 -4.76
CA ALA A 664 -4.31 -11.88 -4.65
C ALA A 664 -3.94 -10.59 -3.90
N THR A 665 -2.90 -10.66 -3.07
CA THR A 665 -2.41 -9.54 -2.25
C THR A 665 -1.13 -8.90 -2.78
N SER A 666 -0.74 -9.28 -4.00
CA SER A 666 0.38 -8.72 -4.77
C SER A 666 0.27 -9.14 -6.24
N ALA A 667 0.98 -8.44 -7.11
CA ALA A 667 1.09 -8.83 -8.52
C ALA A 667 1.74 -10.22 -8.70
N ASP A 668 2.71 -10.59 -7.86
CA ASP A 668 3.34 -11.92 -7.89
C ASP A 668 2.35 -13.03 -7.49
N GLU A 669 1.52 -12.79 -6.46
CA GLU A 669 0.47 -13.73 -6.09
C GLU A 669 -0.64 -13.80 -7.15
N ALA A 670 -0.93 -12.68 -7.81
CA ALA A 670 -1.86 -12.62 -8.95
C ALA A 670 -1.38 -13.49 -10.13
N LYS A 671 -0.07 -13.54 -10.39
CA LYS A 671 0.51 -14.48 -11.38
C LYS A 671 0.30 -15.96 -10.94
N LYS A 672 0.45 -16.24 -9.66
CA LYS A 672 0.24 -17.58 -9.10
C LYS A 672 -1.21 -18.05 -9.23
N PHE A 673 -2.19 -17.14 -9.02
CA PHE A 673 -3.62 -17.46 -9.15
C PHE A 673 -4.13 -17.42 -10.60
N GLY A 674 -3.31 -16.98 -11.57
CA GLY A 674 -3.69 -16.89 -12.98
C GLY A 674 -4.39 -15.58 -13.38
N TYR A 675 -4.58 -14.62 -12.45
CA TYR A 675 -5.11 -13.29 -12.76
C TYR A 675 -4.16 -12.45 -13.60
N LEU A 676 -2.85 -12.66 -13.47
CA LEU A 676 -1.83 -12.11 -14.36
C LEU A 676 -1.09 -13.24 -15.07
N ARG A 677 -0.65 -12.97 -16.30
CA ARG A 677 0.20 -13.89 -17.09
C ARG A 677 1.65 -13.77 -16.62
N ALA A 678 2.47 -14.78 -16.86
CA ALA A 678 3.91 -14.70 -16.62
C ALA A 678 4.58 -13.55 -17.41
N SER A 679 4.05 -13.23 -18.59
CA SER A 679 4.52 -12.16 -19.46
C SER A 679 4.05 -10.76 -19.05
N ASP A 680 3.10 -10.64 -18.13
CA ASP A 680 2.64 -9.35 -17.67
C ASP A 680 3.68 -8.69 -16.76
N ASP A 681 3.83 -7.37 -16.89
CA ASP A 681 4.85 -6.59 -16.23
C ASP A 681 4.39 -6.06 -14.87
N VAL A 682 5.37 -5.73 -14.01
CA VAL A 682 5.10 -5.19 -12.67
C VAL A 682 5.88 -3.89 -12.47
N SER A 683 5.20 -2.86 -11.98
CA SER A 683 5.81 -1.60 -11.52
C SER A 683 5.91 -1.63 -10.00
N MET A 684 7.13 -1.53 -9.45
CA MET A 684 7.34 -1.45 -8.01
C MET A 684 6.83 -0.13 -7.45
N ASN A 685 6.99 0.98 -8.18
CA ASN A 685 6.47 2.29 -7.78
C ASN A 685 5.13 2.58 -8.45
N GLU A 686 4.06 2.57 -7.67
CA GLU A 686 2.70 2.85 -8.15
C GLU A 686 2.57 4.24 -8.79
N LYS A 687 3.34 5.24 -8.33
CA LYS A 687 3.31 6.59 -8.90
C LYS A 687 3.85 6.65 -10.34
N PHE A 688 4.66 5.68 -10.74
CA PHE A 688 5.21 5.57 -12.09
C PHE A 688 4.37 4.65 -13.00
N LEU A 689 3.31 4.03 -12.47
CA LEU A 689 2.53 3.00 -13.14
C LEU A 689 2.02 3.43 -14.53
N ILE A 690 1.45 4.64 -14.65
CA ILE A 690 0.91 5.13 -15.92
C ILE A 690 2.02 5.39 -16.94
N TYR A 691 3.15 5.93 -16.50
CA TYR A 691 4.33 6.11 -17.36
C TYR A 691 4.85 4.74 -17.86
N ASP A 692 4.98 3.79 -16.95
CA ASP A 692 5.46 2.44 -17.29
C ASP A 692 4.46 1.71 -18.22
N ALA A 693 3.15 1.87 -18.01
CA ALA A 693 2.13 1.32 -18.89
C ALA A 693 2.19 1.94 -20.29
N LYS A 694 2.37 3.28 -20.39
CA LYS A 694 2.61 3.97 -21.66
C LYS A 694 3.88 3.44 -22.35
N ALA A 695 4.97 3.28 -21.61
CA ALA A 695 6.23 2.76 -22.14
C ALA A 695 6.07 1.30 -22.64
N THR A 696 5.33 0.46 -21.89
CA THR A 696 4.98 -0.91 -22.32
C THR A 696 4.18 -0.87 -23.62
N ALA A 697 3.18 0.00 -23.74
CA ALA A 697 2.36 0.13 -24.94
C ALA A 697 3.19 0.57 -26.18
N LEU A 698 4.08 1.54 -26.00
CA LEU A 698 5.00 2.00 -27.06
C LEU A 698 5.99 0.91 -27.47
N ALA A 699 6.51 0.13 -26.52
CA ALA A 699 7.38 -1.01 -26.84
C ALA A 699 6.65 -2.05 -27.70
N MET A 700 5.38 -2.37 -27.37
CA MET A 700 4.57 -3.29 -28.18
C MET A 700 4.35 -2.76 -29.61
N VAL A 701 4.13 -1.45 -29.77
CA VAL A 701 4.03 -0.83 -31.12
C VAL A 701 5.33 -1.01 -31.90
N GLN A 702 6.48 -0.70 -31.25
CA GLN A 702 7.80 -0.78 -31.90
C GLN A 702 8.20 -2.21 -32.26
N GLU A 703 7.78 -3.20 -31.47
CA GLU A 703 8.01 -4.63 -31.73
C GLU A 703 7.08 -5.21 -32.81
N GLY A 704 6.17 -4.41 -33.36
CA GLY A 704 5.21 -4.82 -34.38
C GLY A 704 4.10 -5.70 -33.81
N TYR A 705 3.36 -5.17 -32.80
CA TYR A 705 2.26 -5.85 -32.14
C TYR A 705 1.35 -6.58 -33.13
N ARG A 706 0.98 -7.80 -32.80
CA ARG A 706 -0.03 -8.59 -33.52
C ARG A 706 -1.21 -8.85 -32.59
N PRO A 707 -2.45 -8.66 -33.02
CA PRO A 707 -3.64 -8.99 -32.25
C PRO A 707 -3.66 -10.44 -31.81
N THR A 708 -4.27 -10.69 -30.68
CA THR A 708 -4.51 -12.05 -30.18
C THR A 708 -5.37 -12.82 -31.19
N GLU A 709 -5.02 -14.06 -31.47
CA GLU A 709 -5.83 -14.95 -32.31
C GLU A 709 -7.01 -15.51 -31.50
N LYS A 710 -8.17 -15.67 -32.14
CA LYS A 710 -9.33 -16.32 -31.54
C LYS A 710 -9.00 -17.77 -31.17
N GLN A 711 -9.38 -18.17 -29.98
CA GLN A 711 -9.08 -19.49 -29.42
C GLN A 711 -10.37 -20.32 -29.30
N LYS A 712 -10.24 -21.62 -29.50
CA LYS A 712 -11.25 -22.59 -29.11
C LYS A 712 -11.02 -23.01 -27.65
N ILE A 713 -12.08 -23.26 -26.93
CA ILE A 713 -12.07 -23.73 -25.54
C ILE A 713 -12.49 -25.18 -25.52
N ILE A 714 -11.76 -26.01 -24.77
CA ILE A 714 -12.14 -27.39 -24.56
C ILE A 714 -13.16 -27.47 -23.44
N ALA A 715 -14.43 -27.70 -23.80
CA ALA A 715 -15.52 -27.99 -22.89
C ALA A 715 -15.46 -29.48 -22.47
N LEU A 716 -15.37 -29.75 -21.16
CA LEU A 716 -15.17 -31.14 -20.64
C LEU A 716 -16.49 -31.89 -20.39
N GLY A 717 -17.62 -31.20 -20.36
CA GLY A 717 -18.95 -31.76 -20.28
C GLY A 717 -19.30 -32.49 -18.98
N GLN A 718 -20.33 -33.32 -19.04
CA GLN A 718 -20.95 -34.00 -17.90
C GLN A 718 -20.03 -34.86 -17.03
N PRO A 719 -19.03 -35.60 -17.55
CA PRO A 719 -18.17 -36.38 -16.68
C PRO A 719 -17.42 -35.53 -15.64
N VAL A 720 -16.85 -34.38 -16.08
CA VAL A 720 -16.12 -33.48 -15.21
C VAL A 720 -17.11 -32.66 -14.35
N LEU A 721 -18.25 -32.22 -14.89
CA LEU A 721 -19.29 -31.56 -14.11
C LEU A 721 -19.74 -32.41 -12.92
N SER A 722 -19.97 -33.70 -13.12
CA SER A 722 -20.37 -34.64 -12.07
C SER A 722 -19.31 -34.78 -10.98
N ALA A 723 -18.03 -34.87 -11.38
CA ALA A 723 -16.91 -34.95 -10.45
C ALA A 723 -16.75 -33.68 -9.62
N LEU A 724 -16.84 -32.47 -10.25
CA LEU A 724 -16.80 -31.20 -9.57
C LEU A 724 -17.99 -30.99 -8.63
N THR A 725 -19.19 -31.41 -9.05
CA THR A 725 -20.40 -31.35 -8.23
C THR A 725 -20.30 -32.25 -6.99
N LEU A 726 -19.69 -33.42 -7.12
CA LEU A 726 -19.39 -34.29 -5.97
C LEU A 726 -18.40 -33.61 -5.02
N GLY A 727 -17.36 -32.97 -5.51
CA GLY A 727 -16.42 -32.19 -4.70
C GLY A 727 -17.09 -31.07 -3.90
N LEU A 728 -17.96 -30.29 -4.55
CA LEU A 728 -18.76 -29.25 -3.91
C LEU A 728 -19.74 -29.83 -2.86
N TYR A 729 -20.34 -31.00 -3.13
CA TYR A 729 -21.19 -31.72 -2.17
C TYR A 729 -20.42 -32.11 -0.91
N LEU A 730 -19.20 -32.62 -1.06
CA LEU A 730 -18.34 -32.96 0.08
C LEU A 730 -17.96 -31.71 0.92
N TRP A 731 -17.71 -30.55 0.29
CA TRP A 731 -17.49 -29.28 1.00
C TRP A 731 -18.74 -28.85 1.79
N LYS A 732 -19.94 -29.05 1.22
CA LYS A 732 -21.21 -28.77 1.90
C LYS A 732 -21.41 -29.68 3.10
N GLU A 733 -21.28 -31.01 2.95
CA GLU A 733 -21.40 -31.97 4.05
C GLU A 733 -20.32 -31.74 5.14
N GLY A 734 -19.12 -31.31 4.75
CA GLY A 734 -18.06 -30.86 5.65
C GLY A 734 -18.32 -29.48 6.30
N LYS A 735 -19.46 -28.85 6.06
CA LYS A 735 -19.84 -27.50 6.57
C LYS A 735 -18.83 -26.40 6.21
N GLN A 736 -18.08 -26.56 5.14
CA GLN A 736 -17.16 -25.56 4.63
C GLN A 736 -17.91 -24.49 3.82
N ILE A 737 -18.97 -24.91 3.12
CA ILE A 737 -19.85 -24.02 2.34
C ILE A 737 -21.32 -24.24 2.75
N THR A 738 -22.15 -23.19 2.57
CA THR A 738 -23.61 -23.25 2.82
C THR A 738 -24.32 -23.95 1.66
N ASP A 739 -25.62 -24.28 1.86
CA ASP A 739 -26.47 -24.81 0.78
C ASP A 739 -26.55 -23.86 -0.41
N TYR A 740 -26.54 -22.54 -0.16
CA TYR A 740 -26.60 -21.55 -1.23
C TYR A 740 -25.25 -21.39 -1.95
N GLU A 741 -24.16 -21.44 -1.23
CA GLU A 741 -22.82 -21.47 -1.85
C GLU A 741 -22.61 -22.74 -2.70
N PHE A 742 -23.19 -23.88 -2.28
CA PHE A 742 -23.23 -25.08 -3.11
C PHE A 742 -24.04 -24.87 -4.40
N HIS A 743 -25.20 -24.18 -4.33
CA HIS A 743 -26.02 -23.85 -5.50
C HIS A 743 -25.23 -22.95 -6.49
N ILE A 744 -24.57 -21.88 -6.00
CA ILE A 744 -23.74 -20.99 -6.83
C ILE A 744 -22.56 -21.78 -7.44
N GLY A 745 -21.90 -22.62 -6.63
CA GLY A 745 -20.78 -23.46 -7.10
C GLY A 745 -21.16 -24.42 -8.22
N LYS A 746 -22.39 -24.98 -8.18
CA LYS A 746 -22.90 -25.81 -9.29
C LYS A 746 -23.09 -25.01 -10.58
N LYS A 747 -23.62 -23.79 -10.50
CA LYS A 747 -23.75 -22.90 -11.66
C LYS A 747 -22.38 -22.56 -12.24
N LEU A 748 -21.40 -22.26 -11.39
CA LEU A 748 -20.02 -21.99 -11.82
C LEU A 748 -19.39 -23.25 -12.47
N ALA A 749 -19.54 -24.42 -11.85
CA ALA A 749 -19.03 -25.68 -12.41
C ALA A 749 -19.64 -26.00 -13.79
N TYR A 750 -20.95 -25.72 -13.97
CA TYR A 750 -21.67 -25.88 -15.23
C TYR A 750 -21.05 -25.01 -16.34
N VAL A 751 -20.78 -23.76 -16.05
CA VAL A 751 -20.12 -22.83 -17.02
C VAL A 751 -18.70 -23.31 -17.35
N LEU A 752 -17.90 -23.65 -16.32
CA LEU A 752 -16.50 -24.07 -16.46
C LEU A 752 -16.35 -25.38 -17.26
N THR A 753 -17.35 -26.24 -17.25
CA THR A 753 -17.34 -27.50 -18.00
C THR A 753 -17.97 -27.41 -19.38
N GLY A 754 -18.54 -26.22 -19.73
CA GLY A 754 -19.17 -25.98 -21.02
C GLY A 754 -20.61 -26.53 -21.12
N GLY A 755 -21.30 -26.72 -19.98
CA GLY A 755 -22.71 -27.11 -19.97
C GLY A 755 -22.98 -28.61 -20.12
N ASP A 756 -24.03 -28.99 -20.85
CA ASP A 756 -24.61 -30.32 -20.87
C ASP A 756 -24.01 -31.29 -21.92
N PHE A 757 -22.82 -31.03 -22.44
CA PHE A 757 -22.17 -31.96 -23.35
C PHE A 757 -21.90 -33.32 -22.70
N THR A 758 -22.22 -34.40 -23.39
CA THR A 758 -22.00 -35.77 -22.90
C THR A 758 -20.53 -36.21 -22.98
N SER A 759 -19.74 -35.53 -23.79
CA SER A 759 -18.30 -35.78 -24.00
C SER A 759 -17.57 -34.45 -24.24
N GLN A 760 -16.26 -34.49 -24.17
CA GLN A 760 -15.38 -33.34 -24.46
C GLN A 760 -15.62 -32.81 -25.90
N GLN A 761 -15.74 -31.48 -26.03
CA GLN A 761 -15.91 -30.80 -27.30
C GLN A 761 -15.14 -29.46 -27.33
N GLU A 762 -14.84 -28.97 -28.52
CA GLU A 762 -14.33 -27.61 -28.74
C GLU A 762 -15.48 -26.63 -28.95
N VAL A 763 -15.47 -25.53 -28.22
CA VAL A 763 -16.48 -24.44 -28.32
C VAL A 763 -15.80 -23.10 -28.52
N ASP A 764 -16.55 -22.15 -29.04
CA ASP A 764 -16.13 -20.75 -29.15
C ASP A 764 -16.21 -20.03 -27.81
N GLU A 765 -15.46 -18.93 -27.66
CA GLU A 765 -15.50 -18.09 -26.47
C GLU A 765 -16.90 -17.51 -26.21
N GLU A 766 -17.61 -17.13 -27.28
CA GLU A 766 -18.98 -16.61 -27.22
C GLU A 766 -19.95 -17.61 -26.58
N TYR A 767 -19.78 -18.92 -26.82
CA TYR A 767 -20.59 -19.95 -26.19
C TYR A 767 -20.42 -19.96 -24.66
N ILE A 768 -19.19 -19.87 -24.17
CA ILE A 768 -18.95 -19.80 -22.70
C ILE A 768 -19.46 -18.49 -22.11
N LEU A 769 -19.31 -17.34 -22.84
CA LEU A 769 -19.88 -16.06 -22.43
C LEU A 769 -21.40 -16.11 -22.31
N ASP A 770 -22.08 -16.83 -23.20
CA ASP A 770 -23.54 -17.03 -23.12
C ASP A 770 -23.91 -17.83 -21.88
N LEU A 771 -23.19 -18.92 -21.57
CA LEU A 771 -23.40 -19.71 -20.33
C LEU A 771 -23.14 -18.89 -19.07
N GLU A 772 -22.07 -18.06 -19.04
CA GLU A 772 -21.79 -17.14 -17.91
C GLU A 772 -22.97 -16.20 -17.68
N ARG A 773 -23.45 -15.55 -18.73
CA ARG A 773 -24.54 -14.58 -18.66
C ARG A 773 -25.85 -15.24 -18.22
N GLU A 774 -26.21 -16.40 -18.77
CA GLU A 774 -27.38 -17.16 -18.38
C GLU A 774 -27.33 -17.54 -16.88
N ALA A 775 -26.22 -18.08 -16.42
CA ALA A 775 -26.03 -18.46 -15.01
C ALA A 775 -26.10 -17.23 -14.09
N PHE A 776 -25.48 -16.11 -14.47
CA PHE A 776 -25.52 -14.85 -13.73
C PHE A 776 -26.96 -14.32 -13.60
N LEU A 777 -27.71 -14.24 -14.70
CA LEU A 777 -29.09 -13.77 -14.70
C LEU A 777 -30.00 -14.68 -13.85
N SER A 778 -29.83 -15.99 -13.95
CA SER A 778 -30.55 -16.98 -13.11
C SER A 778 -30.28 -16.71 -11.63
N LEU A 779 -29.05 -16.45 -11.22
CA LEU A 779 -28.69 -16.16 -9.82
C LEU A 779 -29.23 -14.79 -9.36
N CYS A 780 -29.24 -13.75 -10.22
CA CYS A 780 -29.83 -12.45 -9.90
C CYS A 780 -31.34 -12.54 -9.56
N GLY A 781 -32.05 -13.51 -10.16
CA GLY A 781 -33.44 -13.79 -9.83
C GLY A 781 -33.67 -14.41 -8.46
N GLU A 782 -32.65 -14.97 -7.83
CA GLU A 782 -32.73 -15.65 -6.55
C GLU A 782 -32.81 -14.66 -5.38
N ARG A 783 -33.80 -14.86 -4.48
CA ARG A 783 -33.98 -14.00 -3.29
C ARG A 783 -32.71 -13.92 -2.43
N LYS A 784 -31.98 -15.03 -2.26
CA LYS A 784 -30.78 -15.09 -1.44
C LYS A 784 -29.63 -14.26 -2.04
N THR A 785 -29.50 -14.19 -3.35
CA THR A 785 -28.56 -13.27 -4.04
C THR A 785 -28.93 -11.81 -3.76
N GLN A 786 -30.20 -11.43 -3.92
CA GLN A 786 -30.64 -10.06 -3.66
C GLN A 786 -30.41 -9.65 -2.20
N GLU A 787 -30.60 -10.55 -1.24
CA GLU A 787 -30.27 -10.35 0.17
C GLU A 787 -28.77 -10.15 0.39
N ARG A 788 -27.88 -10.91 -0.30
CA ARG A 788 -26.42 -10.75 -0.24
C ARG A 788 -25.97 -9.41 -0.79
N ILE A 789 -26.47 -9.01 -1.95
CA ILE A 789 -26.16 -7.71 -2.57
C ILE A 789 -26.60 -6.57 -1.65
N GLN A 790 -27.83 -6.61 -1.14
CA GLN A 790 -28.36 -5.60 -0.22
C GLN A 790 -27.53 -5.49 1.08
N TYR A 791 -27.13 -6.64 1.64
CA TYR A 791 -26.31 -6.68 2.84
C TYR A 791 -24.92 -6.10 2.59
N MET A 792 -24.29 -6.41 1.44
CA MET A 792 -23.01 -5.86 1.03
C MET A 792 -23.08 -4.33 0.91
N LEU A 793 -24.09 -3.80 0.22
CA LEU A 793 -24.30 -2.35 0.04
C LEU A 793 -24.49 -1.61 1.37
N LYS A 794 -25.16 -2.26 2.34
CA LYS A 794 -25.44 -1.66 3.66
C LYS A 794 -24.25 -1.78 4.63
N ASN A 795 -23.53 -2.89 4.64
CA ASN A 795 -22.59 -3.25 5.70
C ASN A 795 -21.13 -3.34 5.23
N ASN A 796 -20.87 -3.25 3.93
CA ASN A 796 -19.55 -3.51 3.32
C ASN A 796 -18.96 -4.88 3.76
N LYS A 797 -19.80 -5.90 3.88
CA LYS A 797 -19.43 -7.26 4.28
C LYS A 797 -20.24 -8.27 3.49
N ALA A 798 -19.64 -9.40 3.16
CA ALA A 798 -20.34 -10.53 2.57
C ALA A 798 -21.31 -11.17 3.57
N LEU A 799 -22.52 -11.53 3.10
CA LEU A 799 -23.50 -12.32 3.84
C LEU A 799 -23.35 -13.79 3.45
N ARG A 800 -23.34 -14.68 4.43
CA ARG A 800 -23.43 -16.13 4.21
C ARG A 800 -24.79 -16.63 4.68
N ASN A 801 -25.74 -16.84 3.74
CA ASN A 801 -27.14 -17.24 4.01
C ASN A 801 -27.49 -18.64 3.45
#